data_bdde20d53a539b4dcd7126af73fcfd3e
#
_entry.id   bdde20d53a539b4dcd7126af73fcfd3e
#
_cell.length_a   1.000
_cell.length_b   1.000
_cell.length_c   1.000
_cell.angle_alpha   90.00
_cell.angle_beta   90.00
_cell.angle_gamma   90.00
#
_symmetry.space_group_name_H-M   'P 1'
#
loop_
_entity.id
_entity.type
_entity.pdbx_description
1 polymer ?
#
loop_
_entity_poly.entity_id
_entity_poly.type
_entity_poly.pdbx_seq_one_letter_code
_entity_poly.pdbx_strand_id
1 'polypeptide(L)'
;MTVRSRRHSWIAGAAVLALAGVPWLTAHAQSISARGLHAPVTLTRDSAGIVHIEAQNEHDLFFAQGYSAARDRLFQLELWRRQATGTMAEALGPRWVARDRAARLMTYRGDMDTELAHYHPRGKAIIEAFVAGVNAWVDRVRADASLMPPDLAALGITPGHWTPAVVVSRHNALASNASDEAGLARAVRMLGSDAVKRRRRFEPGNVRLALDSAVAQLVATVTDARLLADYSGSRSAPSFRADELAASWRRPSAAPADSTARLETDRWESNNWVISGARTASGKPIVANDPHRAISLPSLRYLVHLKAPGWDVIGGGEPGIPGVAIGHNQHGAWGLTIFGIDSEDLYVYALDAANRAYRYRGGFEPLRVLADTVRVNGGGAVPVSLPYTRHGPVLYVDSVRHVAVALRAGWLEPGGAPYLASLRLDQATNWTEARAALTYARMPALNWIWGDTSGTIGWQTAGVAPVRRNWEGLMPVPGDGRFEWDGLLPIAQLPHETNPARGYVGTANAFNVPTTYAHFEALARSWSDPFRHDRLQQVLDTTRNATAASSGALQHDAYALAAERLVPLLDRVTFPTPLAKAARDTLLAWNRVLDAESRGAAIFVAWERRLASHTAALVVPPAARPLLRTVPLSRVVELLTRPDSLLGDRPEGARNDILVRAFSETIDDLRQRFGDDLRDWRYGDARFHHARIAHPLDALVSDSLKRLLSPGPAPRGGYANTLLATSNADNQNHGASLRVVMDVADWDAALVTNTPGQSGDPRSPFYANLFPSWAQNRFLPLPYSPAAVKRQTAEVVVLTP
;
A
#
# COMPACT_ATOMS: atom_id res chain seq x y z
N MET A 1 -71.11 21.73 24.09
CA MET A 1 -70.31 20.67 24.69
C MET A 1 -68.89 20.79 24.23
N THR A 2 -68.02 21.25 25.14
CA THR A 2 -66.67 21.72 24.96
C THR A 2 -65.70 20.53 24.94
N VAL A 3 -64.92 20.41 23.85
CA VAL A 3 -63.74 19.48 23.78
C VAL A 3 -62.50 20.30 24.03
N ARG A 4 -61.83 20.04 25.13
CA ARG A 4 -60.54 20.66 25.50
C ARG A 4 -59.40 19.95 24.73
N SER A 5 -58.67 20.71 23.87
CA SER A 5 -57.37 20.35 23.33
C SER A 5 -56.25 20.50 24.39
N ARG A 6 -55.58 19.43 24.76
CA ARG A 6 -54.34 19.50 25.52
C ARG A 6 -53.15 19.72 24.55
N ARG A 7 -52.58 20.87 24.59
CA ARG A 7 -51.26 21.17 24.02
C ARG A 7 -50.18 20.63 24.98
N HIS A 8 -49.35 19.72 24.49
CA HIS A 8 -48.10 19.35 25.17
C HIS A 8 -47.00 20.28 24.67
N SER A 9 -46.58 21.17 25.52
CA SER A 9 -45.38 21.97 25.32
C SER A 9 -44.15 21.15 25.65
N TRP A 10 -43.30 20.93 24.63
CA TRP A 10 -41.94 20.39 24.80
C TRP A 10 -41.02 21.55 25.18
N ILE A 11 -40.55 21.57 26.40
CA ILE A 11 -39.48 22.44 26.86
C ILE A 11 -38.17 21.80 26.41
N ALA A 12 -37.50 22.41 25.46
CA ALA A 12 -36.14 22.07 25.09
C ALA A 12 -35.19 22.58 26.19
N GLY A 13 -34.77 21.67 27.05
CA GLY A 13 -33.70 21.93 28.02
C GLY A 13 -32.35 21.89 27.29
N ALA A 14 -31.77 23.05 26.99
CA ALA A 14 -30.38 23.17 26.58
C ALA A 14 -29.49 22.86 27.80
N ALA A 15 -28.93 21.67 27.85
CA ALA A 15 -27.89 21.33 28.79
C ALA A 15 -26.58 22.01 28.33
N VAL A 16 -26.26 23.13 28.92
CA VAL A 16 -24.91 23.73 28.85
C VAL A 16 -24.00 22.81 29.65
N LEU A 17 -23.26 21.96 28.97
CA LEU A 17 -22.11 21.26 29.54
C LEU A 17 -21.02 22.31 29.82
N ALA A 18 -20.91 22.72 31.07
CA ALA A 18 -19.78 23.47 31.58
C ALA A 18 -18.55 22.57 31.37
N LEU A 19 -17.67 22.92 30.43
CA LEU A 19 -16.31 22.43 30.34
C LEU A 19 -15.60 22.84 31.63
N ALA A 20 -15.59 21.92 32.62
CA ALA A 20 -14.69 22.01 33.75
C ALA A 20 -13.27 22.09 33.19
N GLY A 21 -12.59 23.21 33.39
CA GLY A 21 -11.21 23.42 33.02
C GLY A 21 -10.35 22.29 33.58
N VAL A 22 -9.85 21.44 32.70
CA VAL A 22 -8.75 20.54 33.03
C VAL A 22 -7.58 21.44 33.39
N PRO A 23 -7.00 21.34 34.58
CA PRO A 23 -5.83 22.14 34.91
C PRO A 23 -4.75 21.82 33.89
N TRP A 24 -4.20 22.86 33.30
CA TRP A 24 -3.03 22.75 32.44
C TRP A 24 -1.89 22.13 33.26
N LEU A 25 -1.74 20.83 33.17
CA LEU A 25 -0.53 20.15 33.61
C LEU A 25 0.60 20.79 32.78
N THR A 26 1.41 21.61 33.37
CA THR A 26 2.70 22.04 32.82
C THR A 26 3.45 20.72 32.56
N ALA A 27 3.50 20.31 31.31
CA ALA A 27 4.25 19.14 30.91
C ALA A 27 5.71 19.39 31.31
N HIS A 28 6.17 18.75 32.38
CA HIS A 28 7.56 18.81 32.77
C HIS A 28 8.32 18.07 31.67
N ALA A 29 9.22 18.79 31.00
CA ALA A 29 10.06 18.19 29.97
C ALA A 29 10.92 17.08 30.60
N GLN A 30 10.71 15.84 30.19
CA GLN A 30 11.55 14.73 30.60
C GLN A 30 12.88 14.85 29.86
N SER A 31 13.98 14.91 30.58
CA SER A 31 15.32 14.84 30.00
C SER A 31 15.79 13.40 29.93
N ILE A 32 16.29 12.98 28.76
CA ILE A 32 16.78 11.63 28.48
C ILE A 32 18.15 11.75 27.81
N SER A 33 19.19 11.14 28.41
CA SER A 33 20.47 11.04 27.74
C SER A 33 20.39 10.06 26.58
N ALA A 34 20.85 10.49 25.40
CA ALA A 34 20.91 9.73 24.15
C ALA A 34 22.32 9.87 23.56
N ARG A 35 23.17 8.92 23.87
CA ARG A 35 24.57 8.91 23.41
C ARG A 35 24.65 8.94 21.89
N GLY A 36 25.41 9.85 21.34
CA GLY A 36 25.61 10.06 19.91
C GLY A 36 25.08 11.39 19.40
N LEU A 37 24.32 12.14 20.23
CA LEU A 37 23.94 13.53 19.91
C LEU A 37 25.13 14.47 20.11
N HIS A 38 25.13 15.57 19.35
CA HIS A 38 26.09 16.66 19.49
C HIS A 38 25.54 17.82 20.35
N ALA A 39 24.22 18.01 20.32
CA ALA A 39 23.51 19.05 21.07
C ALA A 39 22.12 18.54 21.53
N PRO A 40 21.49 19.21 22.52
CA PRO A 40 20.14 18.84 22.91
C PRO A 40 19.13 18.95 21.78
N VAL A 41 18.18 17.99 21.72
CA VAL A 41 17.07 17.95 20.76
C VAL A 41 15.75 17.90 21.51
N THR A 42 14.80 18.73 21.11
CA THR A 42 13.45 18.72 21.67
C THR A 42 12.52 17.85 20.83
N LEU A 43 11.87 16.89 21.46
CA LEU A 43 10.78 16.08 20.90
C LEU A 43 9.48 16.54 21.51
N THR A 44 8.65 17.22 20.76
CA THR A 44 7.28 17.60 21.18
C THR A 44 6.30 16.65 20.52
N ARG A 45 5.53 15.93 21.33
CA ARG A 45 4.47 15.06 20.84
C ARG A 45 3.13 15.74 21.00
N ASP A 46 2.35 15.81 19.93
CA ASP A 46 1.01 16.37 19.96
C ASP A 46 -0.06 15.36 20.42
N SER A 47 -1.31 15.81 20.51
CA SER A 47 -2.45 14.99 20.94
C SER A 47 -2.81 13.86 19.99
N ALA A 48 -2.41 13.93 18.74
CA ALA A 48 -2.54 12.83 17.76
C ALA A 48 -1.41 11.80 17.90
N GLY A 49 -0.33 12.16 18.61
CA GLY A 49 0.89 11.36 18.77
C GLY A 49 1.98 11.67 17.74
N ILE A 50 1.78 12.71 16.90
CA ILE A 50 2.79 13.14 15.93
C ILE A 50 3.96 13.76 16.68
N VAL A 51 5.19 13.42 16.26
CA VAL A 51 6.41 13.92 16.90
C VAL A 51 6.99 15.05 16.09
N HIS A 52 7.09 16.25 16.73
CA HIS A 52 7.77 17.43 16.21
C HIS A 52 9.18 17.45 16.80
N ILE A 53 10.18 17.30 15.94
CA ILE A 53 11.60 17.23 16.29
C ILE A 53 12.26 18.56 15.97
N GLU A 54 12.80 19.24 16.97
CA GLU A 54 13.54 20.49 16.82
C GLU A 54 14.99 20.30 17.25
N ALA A 55 15.92 20.39 16.28
CA ALA A 55 17.34 20.16 16.45
C ALA A 55 18.17 21.37 15.98
N GLN A 56 19.41 21.48 16.47
CA GLN A 56 20.33 22.55 16.11
C GLN A 56 21.14 22.27 14.85
N ASN A 57 21.16 21.03 14.38
CA ASN A 57 21.90 20.59 13.20
C ASN A 57 21.27 19.36 12.56
N GLU A 58 21.65 19.04 11.33
CA GLU A 58 21.12 17.95 10.52
C GLU A 58 21.39 16.55 11.14
N HIS A 59 22.60 16.34 11.68
CA HIS A 59 22.92 15.04 12.31
C HIS A 59 21.96 14.72 13.44
N ASP A 60 21.80 15.66 14.37
CA ASP A 60 20.94 15.47 15.54
C ASP A 60 19.45 15.37 15.18
N LEU A 61 19.03 16.06 14.09
CA LEU A 61 17.68 15.94 13.54
C LEU A 61 17.36 14.50 13.13
N PHE A 62 18.20 13.91 12.28
CA PHE A 62 17.97 12.55 11.79
C PHE A 62 18.27 11.47 12.84
N PHE A 63 19.22 11.73 13.73
CA PHE A 63 19.40 10.89 14.93
C PHE A 63 18.10 10.82 15.74
N ALA A 64 17.51 11.97 16.06
CA ALA A 64 16.28 12.04 16.84
C ALA A 64 15.07 11.45 16.10
N GLN A 65 15.01 11.56 14.76
CA GLN A 65 14.00 10.85 13.96
C GLN A 65 14.14 9.33 14.11
N GLY A 66 15.33 8.78 13.98
CA GLY A 66 15.60 7.35 14.14
C GLY A 66 15.29 6.86 15.56
N TYR A 67 15.71 7.63 16.58
CA TYR A 67 15.41 7.34 17.99
C TYR A 67 13.91 7.32 18.27
N SER A 68 13.18 8.32 17.81
CA SER A 68 11.73 8.42 17.99
C SER A 68 10.97 7.31 17.26
N ALA A 69 11.36 7.00 16.02
CA ALA A 69 10.78 5.90 15.26
C ALA A 69 11.01 4.55 15.96
N ALA A 70 12.21 4.32 16.50
CA ALA A 70 12.51 3.10 17.25
C ALA A 70 11.75 3.04 18.59
N ARG A 71 11.62 4.16 19.31
CA ARG A 71 10.81 4.25 20.53
C ARG A 71 9.38 3.81 20.28
N ASP A 72 8.81 4.27 19.17
CA ASP A 72 7.41 4.03 18.86
C ASP A 72 7.14 2.69 18.13
N ARG A 73 8.11 2.17 17.39
CA ARG A 73 7.86 1.12 16.39
C ARG A 73 8.84 -0.07 16.47
N LEU A 74 9.47 -0.32 17.63
CA LEU A 74 10.57 -1.30 17.74
C LEU A 74 10.18 -2.70 17.26
N PHE A 75 8.97 -3.19 17.56
CA PHE A 75 8.47 -4.46 17.05
C PHE A 75 8.52 -4.52 15.52
N GLN A 76 7.94 -3.53 14.87
CA GLN A 76 7.90 -3.44 13.40
C GLN A 76 9.31 -3.31 12.80
N LEU A 77 10.14 -2.44 13.39
CA LEU A 77 11.51 -2.20 12.92
C LEU A 77 12.39 -3.43 13.07
N GLU A 78 12.27 -4.18 14.17
CA GLU A 78 13.05 -5.42 14.36
C GLU A 78 12.64 -6.51 13.36
N LEU A 79 11.32 -6.67 13.10
CA LEU A 79 10.87 -7.60 12.07
C LEU A 79 11.38 -7.19 10.67
N TRP A 80 11.33 -5.90 10.33
CA TRP A 80 11.85 -5.40 9.05
C TRP A 80 13.36 -5.58 8.92
N ARG A 81 14.12 -5.31 10.00
CA ARG A 81 15.56 -5.57 10.04
C ARG A 81 15.86 -7.04 9.73
N ARG A 82 15.16 -7.96 10.40
CA ARG A 82 15.35 -9.40 10.20
C ARG A 82 14.94 -9.87 8.81
N GLN A 83 13.85 -9.31 8.27
CA GLN A 83 13.45 -9.56 6.88
C GLN A 83 14.51 -9.06 5.89
N ALA A 84 15.00 -7.84 6.09
CA ALA A 84 16.01 -7.22 5.22
C ALA A 84 17.35 -7.98 5.23
N THR A 85 17.74 -8.52 6.38
CA THR A 85 19.02 -9.21 6.58
C THR A 85 18.94 -10.74 6.44
N GLY A 86 17.73 -11.30 6.28
CA GLY A 86 17.53 -12.75 6.26
C GLY A 86 17.99 -13.42 7.56
N THR A 87 17.49 -12.97 8.71
CA THR A 87 17.85 -13.45 10.05
C THR A 87 16.64 -13.81 10.91
N MET A 88 15.50 -14.14 10.32
CA MET A 88 14.32 -14.63 11.03
C MET A 88 14.57 -15.99 11.67
N ALA A 89 15.29 -16.90 11.00
CA ALA A 89 15.62 -18.24 11.51
C ALA A 89 16.49 -18.17 12.79
N GLU A 90 17.34 -17.18 12.90
CA GLU A 90 18.18 -16.96 14.09
C GLU A 90 17.33 -16.70 15.34
N ALA A 91 16.15 -16.10 15.19
CA ALA A 91 15.23 -15.82 16.29
C ALA A 91 14.16 -16.91 16.46
N LEU A 92 13.59 -17.40 15.37
CA LEU A 92 12.34 -18.16 15.35
C LEU A 92 12.49 -19.62 14.88
N GLY A 93 13.69 -20.06 14.52
CA GLY A 93 13.97 -21.46 14.24
C GLY A 93 13.94 -21.87 12.76
N PRO A 94 14.05 -23.19 12.48
CA PRO A 94 14.46 -23.71 11.18
C PRO A 94 13.45 -23.48 10.04
N ARG A 95 12.17 -23.31 10.33
CA ARG A 95 11.15 -23.08 9.28
C ARG A 95 11.35 -21.78 8.50
N TRP A 96 12.13 -20.85 9.05
CA TRP A 96 12.42 -19.54 8.44
C TRP A 96 13.64 -19.55 7.52
N VAL A 97 14.41 -20.67 7.47
CA VAL A 97 15.65 -20.78 6.67
C VAL A 97 15.41 -20.49 5.18
N ALA A 98 14.35 -21.05 4.59
CA ALA A 98 14.04 -20.81 3.18
C ALA A 98 13.73 -19.33 2.88
N ARG A 99 13.01 -18.66 3.80
CA ARG A 99 12.73 -17.23 3.70
C ARG A 99 14.00 -16.39 3.84
N ASP A 100 14.85 -16.71 4.81
CA ASP A 100 16.10 -15.99 5.03
C ASP A 100 17.05 -16.14 3.85
N ARG A 101 17.12 -17.35 3.25
CA ARG A 101 17.84 -17.58 1.99
C ARG A 101 17.28 -16.68 0.88
N ALA A 102 15.97 -16.66 0.71
CA ALA A 102 15.30 -15.84 -0.30
C ALA A 102 15.59 -14.33 -0.10
N ALA A 103 15.53 -13.84 1.12
CA ALA A 103 15.87 -12.45 1.44
C ALA A 103 17.33 -12.12 1.08
N ARG A 104 18.28 -13.01 1.43
CA ARG A 104 19.69 -12.84 1.11
C ARG A 104 19.97 -12.93 -0.39
N LEU A 105 19.23 -13.77 -1.13
CA LEU A 105 19.32 -13.83 -2.59
C LEU A 105 18.92 -12.50 -3.24
N MET A 106 17.92 -11.80 -2.67
CA MET A 106 17.37 -10.54 -3.18
C MET A 106 18.05 -9.29 -2.61
N THR A 107 19.14 -9.42 -1.87
CA THR A 107 19.86 -8.27 -1.31
C THR A 107 20.59 -7.51 -2.42
N TYR A 108 20.52 -6.18 -2.38
CA TYR A 108 21.35 -5.30 -3.22
C TYR A 108 22.83 -5.59 -2.96
N ARG A 109 23.62 -5.73 -4.04
CA ARG A 109 25.02 -6.14 -3.98
C ARG A 109 25.97 -5.21 -4.74
N GLY A 110 25.46 -4.00 -5.05
CA GLY A 110 26.29 -2.94 -5.63
C GLY A 110 27.10 -2.18 -4.59
N ASP A 111 27.77 -1.14 -5.06
CA ASP A 111 28.56 -0.26 -4.20
C ASP A 111 27.66 0.55 -3.25
N MET A 112 27.93 0.46 -1.94
CA MET A 112 27.09 1.05 -0.90
C MET A 112 27.26 2.58 -0.82
N ASP A 113 28.46 3.12 -1.08
CA ASP A 113 28.66 4.56 -1.05
C ASP A 113 27.93 5.24 -2.22
N THR A 114 27.96 4.64 -3.40
CA THR A 114 27.14 5.07 -4.55
C THR A 114 25.64 5.00 -4.24
N GLU A 115 25.19 3.95 -3.60
CA GLU A 115 23.80 3.76 -3.18
C GLU A 115 23.34 4.86 -2.22
N LEU A 116 24.08 5.12 -1.16
CA LEU A 116 23.74 6.11 -0.14
C LEU A 116 23.78 7.55 -0.67
N ALA A 117 24.75 7.86 -1.54
CA ALA A 117 24.89 9.17 -2.15
C ALA A 117 23.78 9.48 -3.19
N HIS A 118 23.13 8.45 -3.74
CA HIS A 118 22.07 8.61 -4.73
C HIS A 118 20.91 9.44 -4.18
N TYR A 119 20.46 9.17 -2.96
CA TYR A 119 19.23 9.72 -2.39
C TYR A 119 19.35 11.19 -1.99
N HIS A 120 20.54 11.62 -1.59
CA HIS A 120 20.82 13.02 -1.23
C HIS A 120 22.33 13.27 -1.29
N PRO A 121 22.81 14.49 -1.57
CA PRO A 121 24.24 14.79 -1.53
C PRO A 121 24.92 14.44 -0.19
N ARG A 122 24.16 14.53 0.92
CA ARG A 122 24.57 14.12 2.26
C ARG A 122 23.89 12.82 2.70
N GLY A 123 23.39 11.99 1.77
CA GLY A 123 22.58 10.82 2.06
C GLY A 123 23.23 9.82 3.00
N LYS A 124 24.55 9.59 2.85
CA LYS A 124 25.32 8.73 3.75
C LYS A 124 25.26 9.23 5.20
N ALA A 125 25.58 10.51 5.44
CA ALA A 125 25.57 11.09 6.79
C ALA A 125 24.18 11.11 7.40
N ILE A 126 23.14 11.41 6.62
CA ILE A 126 21.74 11.40 7.06
C ILE A 126 21.32 9.99 7.48
N ILE A 127 21.61 8.98 6.66
CA ILE A 127 21.22 7.60 6.94
C ILE A 127 22.02 7.05 8.12
N GLU A 128 23.29 7.34 8.24
CA GLU A 128 24.14 6.95 9.38
C GLU A 128 23.64 7.57 10.69
N ALA A 129 23.26 8.85 10.69
CA ALA A 129 22.69 9.52 11.85
C ALA A 129 21.35 8.90 12.27
N PHE A 130 20.45 8.62 11.31
CA PHE A 130 19.19 7.94 11.55
C PHE A 130 19.42 6.56 12.18
N VAL A 131 20.33 5.78 11.63
CA VAL A 131 20.71 4.44 12.15
C VAL A 131 21.29 4.54 13.56
N ALA A 132 22.14 5.55 13.83
CA ALA A 132 22.67 5.79 15.16
C ALA A 132 21.55 6.06 16.18
N GLY A 133 20.53 6.84 15.81
CA GLY A 133 19.35 7.09 16.63
C GLY A 133 18.54 5.83 16.92
N VAL A 134 18.27 5.00 15.89
CA VAL A 134 17.61 3.70 16.08
C VAL A 134 18.40 2.84 17.06
N ASN A 135 19.71 2.74 16.89
CA ASN A 135 20.58 1.91 17.72
C ASN A 135 20.67 2.43 19.17
N ALA A 136 20.66 3.74 19.37
CA ALA A 136 20.62 4.32 20.72
C ALA A 136 19.37 3.90 21.50
N TRP A 137 18.20 3.80 20.83
CA TRP A 137 17.00 3.23 21.47
C TRP A 137 17.12 1.72 21.70
N VAL A 138 17.65 0.97 20.74
CA VAL A 138 17.90 -0.49 20.90
C VAL A 138 18.79 -0.76 22.10
N ASP A 139 19.88 0.00 22.28
CA ASP A 139 20.79 -0.17 23.41
C ASP A 139 20.09 0.11 24.75
N ARG A 140 19.23 1.12 24.78
CA ARG A 140 18.44 1.45 25.95
C ARG A 140 17.46 0.34 26.32
N VAL A 141 16.76 -0.25 25.36
CA VAL A 141 15.85 -1.40 25.58
C VAL A 141 16.61 -2.64 26.04
N ARG A 142 17.83 -2.85 25.55
CA ARG A 142 18.69 -3.97 26.00
C ARG A 142 19.18 -3.77 27.42
N ALA A 143 19.42 -2.53 27.84
CA ALA A 143 19.85 -2.21 29.20
C ALA A 143 18.68 -2.21 30.19
N ASP A 144 17.45 -1.93 29.75
CA ASP A 144 16.25 -1.87 30.59
C ASP A 144 15.12 -2.70 29.98
N ALA A 145 14.94 -3.91 30.51
CA ALA A 145 13.93 -4.85 30.04
C ALA A 145 12.48 -4.33 30.18
N SER A 146 12.22 -3.33 31.02
CA SER A 146 10.88 -2.73 31.16
C SER A 146 10.46 -1.97 29.90
N LEU A 147 11.40 -1.52 29.08
CA LEU A 147 11.19 -0.85 27.81
C LEU A 147 10.93 -1.81 26.63
N MET A 148 11.13 -3.13 26.84
CA MET A 148 10.92 -4.14 25.80
C MET A 148 9.45 -4.15 25.39
N PRO A 149 9.11 -4.02 24.08
CA PRO A 149 7.74 -4.19 23.59
C PRO A 149 7.22 -5.61 23.95
N PRO A 150 5.98 -5.69 24.46
CA PRO A 150 5.45 -6.98 24.95
C PRO A 150 5.35 -8.05 23.86
N ASP A 151 5.08 -7.65 22.62
CA ASP A 151 5.00 -8.54 21.45
C ASP A 151 6.37 -9.12 21.04
N LEU A 152 7.46 -8.34 21.10
CA LEU A 152 8.83 -8.86 20.95
C LEU A 152 9.18 -9.83 22.07
N ALA A 153 8.85 -9.47 23.31
CA ALA A 153 9.05 -10.35 24.46
C ALA A 153 8.26 -11.65 24.31
N ALA A 154 7.03 -11.60 23.79
CA ALA A 154 6.21 -12.78 23.54
C ALA A 154 6.82 -13.74 22.51
N LEU A 155 7.53 -13.20 21.51
CA LEU A 155 8.25 -13.99 20.50
C LEU A 155 9.67 -14.40 20.95
N GLY A 156 10.13 -13.94 22.12
CA GLY A 156 11.50 -14.17 22.57
C GLY A 156 12.56 -13.48 21.71
N ILE A 157 12.17 -12.42 20.98
CA ILE A 157 13.07 -11.71 20.08
C ILE A 157 13.75 -10.56 20.80
N THR A 158 15.10 -10.60 20.82
CA THR A 158 15.92 -9.47 21.25
C THR A 158 16.21 -8.57 20.05
N PRO A 159 15.93 -7.25 20.13
CA PRO A 159 16.18 -6.35 19.03
C PRO A 159 17.67 -6.21 18.71
N GLY A 160 18.00 -6.16 17.41
CA GLY A 160 19.36 -6.06 16.89
C GLY A 160 19.69 -4.66 16.40
N HIS A 161 20.99 -4.35 16.30
CA HIS A 161 21.45 -3.10 15.71
C HIS A 161 21.16 -3.04 14.21
N TRP A 162 20.80 -1.86 13.77
CA TRP A 162 20.64 -1.50 12.37
C TRP A 162 21.97 -1.10 11.76
N THR A 163 22.04 -1.22 10.43
CA THR A 163 23.11 -0.67 9.59
C THR A 163 22.49 0.13 8.45
N PRO A 164 23.22 1.02 7.76
CA PRO A 164 22.74 1.70 6.57
C PRO A 164 22.15 0.76 5.51
N ALA A 165 22.70 -0.46 5.39
CA ALA A 165 22.20 -1.48 4.47
C ALA A 165 20.76 -1.93 4.78
N VAL A 166 20.30 -1.84 6.03
CA VAL A 166 18.90 -2.13 6.41
C VAL A 166 17.98 -1.04 5.91
N VAL A 167 18.37 0.24 6.03
CA VAL A 167 17.59 1.39 5.54
C VAL A 167 17.40 1.33 4.03
N VAL A 168 18.47 1.03 3.28
CA VAL A 168 18.42 0.92 1.81
C VAL A 168 18.04 -0.49 1.33
N SER A 169 17.49 -1.34 2.19
CA SER A 169 17.07 -2.69 1.79
C SER A 169 15.89 -2.65 0.79
N ARG A 170 15.71 -3.76 0.09
CA ARG A 170 14.69 -3.92 -0.97
C ARG A 170 13.44 -4.67 -0.52
N HIS A 171 13.32 -4.98 0.77
CA HIS A 171 12.22 -5.82 1.27
C HIS A 171 10.83 -5.20 1.05
N ASN A 172 10.72 -3.88 0.93
CA ASN A 172 9.49 -3.14 0.64
C ASN A 172 9.38 -2.67 -0.83
N ALA A 173 10.19 -3.22 -1.75
CA ALA A 173 10.05 -2.88 -3.16
C ALA A 173 8.64 -3.26 -3.66
N LEU A 174 7.87 -2.26 -4.12
CA LEU A 174 6.51 -2.42 -4.62
C LEU A 174 6.55 -2.74 -6.12
N ALA A 175 6.89 -3.98 -6.46
CA ALA A 175 6.90 -4.49 -7.83
C ALA A 175 6.32 -5.92 -7.84
N SER A 176 5.57 -6.27 -8.86
CA SER A 176 4.92 -7.59 -9.01
C SER A 176 4.98 -8.11 -10.45
N ASN A 177 5.76 -7.45 -11.32
CA ASN A 177 5.79 -7.77 -12.74
C ASN A 177 6.20 -9.21 -12.99
N ALA A 178 7.18 -9.74 -12.26
CA ALA A 178 7.62 -11.15 -12.39
C ALA A 178 6.48 -12.15 -12.12
N SER A 179 5.58 -11.86 -11.17
CA SER A 179 4.39 -12.68 -10.92
C SER A 179 3.37 -12.58 -12.05
N ASP A 180 3.19 -11.37 -12.57
CA ASP A 180 2.27 -11.12 -13.69
C ASP A 180 2.76 -11.79 -14.97
N GLU A 181 4.07 -11.75 -15.26
CA GLU A 181 4.69 -12.42 -16.40
C GLU A 181 4.49 -13.94 -16.36
N ALA A 182 4.82 -14.58 -15.24
CA ALA A 182 4.65 -16.03 -15.08
C ALA A 182 3.19 -16.43 -15.27
N GLY A 183 2.27 -15.71 -14.63
CA GLY A 183 0.82 -15.95 -14.75
C GLY A 183 0.29 -15.72 -16.17
N LEU A 184 0.75 -14.67 -16.84
CA LEU A 184 0.34 -14.34 -18.21
C LEU A 184 0.86 -15.38 -19.22
N ALA A 185 2.13 -15.77 -19.12
CA ALA A 185 2.72 -16.81 -19.98
C ALA A 185 1.94 -18.13 -19.90
N ARG A 186 1.55 -18.52 -18.67
CA ARG A 186 0.73 -19.73 -18.46
C ARG A 186 -0.67 -19.58 -19.03
N ALA A 187 -1.30 -18.40 -18.84
CA ALA A 187 -2.62 -18.13 -19.41
C ALA A 187 -2.59 -18.15 -20.95
N VAL A 188 -1.57 -17.52 -21.55
CA VAL A 188 -1.38 -17.52 -23.02
C VAL A 188 -1.14 -18.93 -23.54
N ARG A 189 -0.32 -19.73 -22.87
CA ARG A 189 -0.08 -21.12 -23.25
C ARG A 189 -1.37 -21.96 -23.22
N MET A 190 -2.23 -21.71 -22.24
CA MET A 190 -3.45 -22.51 -22.05
C MET A 190 -4.59 -22.07 -22.97
N LEU A 191 -4.76 -20.79 -23.20
CA LEU A 191 -5.92 -20.22 -23.88
C LEU A 191 -5.59 -19.63 -25.26
N GLY A 192 -4.33 -19.36 -25.54
CA GLY A 192 -3.89 -18.56 -26.68
C GLY A 192 -3.98 -17.04 -26.43
N SER A 193 -3.19 -16.28 -27.18
CA SER A 193 -3.05 -14.83 -27.04
C SER A 193 -4.38 -14.06 -27.15
N ASP A 194 -5.19 -14.37 -28.17
CA ASP A 194 -6.44 -13.63 -28.42
C ASP A 194 -7.49 -13.90 -27.34
N ALA A 195 -7.56 -15.13 -26.85
CA ALA A 195 -8.48 -15.47 -25.76
C ALA A 195 -8.11 -14.75 -24.44
N VAL A 196 -6.81 -14.55 -24.17
CA VAL A 196 -6.35 -13.78 -23.01
C VAL A 196 -6.65 -12.30 -23.19
N LYS A 197 -6.37 -11.70 -24.36
CA LYS A 197 -6.67 -10.31 -24.66
C LYS A 197 -8.15 -9.97 -24.52
N ARG A 198 -9.06 -10.85 -24.87
CA ARG A 198 -10.51 -10.64 -24.73
C ARG A 198 -10.97 -10.64 -23.26
N ARG A 199 -10.21 -11.23 -22.34
CA ARG A 199 -10.56 -11.40 -20.91
C ARG A 199 -9.84 -10.42 -19.98
N ARG A 200 -8.66 -9.97 -20.40
CA ARG A 200 -7.88 -8.95 -19.70
C ARG A 200 -8.04 -7.59 -20.38
N ARG A 201 -7.87 -6.53 -19.60
CA ARG A 201 -7.76 -5.16 -20.11
C ARG A 201 -6.28 -4.80 -20.16
N PHE A 202 -5.80 -4.41 -21.35
CA PHE A 202 -4.48 -3.85 -21.55
C PHE A 202 -4.61 -2.41 -22.02
N GLU A 203 -3.76 -1.52 -21.53
CA GLU A 203 -3.75 -0.10 -21.87
C GLU A 203 -2.32 0.41 -22.09
N PRO A 204 -1.99 0.90 -23.28
CA PRO A 204 -2.81 0.80 -24.50
C PRO A 204 -3.00 -0.66 -24.94
N GLY A 205 -4.11 -0.93 -25.65
CA GLY A 205 -4.55 -2.29 -25.95
C GLY A 205 -3.78 -3.04 -27.04
N ASN A 206 -2.87 -2.37 -27.74
CA ASN A 206 -2.08 -2.93 -28.85
C ASN A 206 -0.88 -3.79 -28.36
N VAL A 207 -1.14 -4.80 -27.52
CA VAL A 207 -0.10 -5.66 -26.95
C VAL A 207 0.20 -6.89 -27.84
N ARG A 208 1.46 -7.29 -27.90
CA ARG A 208 1.92 -8.52 -28.54
C ARG A 208 2.22 -9.59 -27.47
N LEU A 209 1.39 -10.61 -27.40
CA LEU A 209 1.59 -11.74 -26.50
C LEU A 209 2.21 -12.91 -27.27
N ALA A 210 3.52 -12.84 -27.52
CA ALA A 210 4.29 -13.89 -28.20
C ALA A 210 5.04 -14.75 -27.17
N LEU A 211 4.64 -16.02 -27.04
CA LEU A 211 5.24 -16.96 -26.09
C LEU A 211 6.34 -17.78 -26.78
N ASP A 212 7.58 -17.65 -26.27
CA ASP A 212 8.71 -18.46 -26.73
C ASP A 212 8.52 -19.94 -26.36
N SER A 213 9.04 -20.87 -27.20
CA SER A 213 8.88 -22.32 -27.01
C SER A 213 9.53 -22.85 -25.73
N ALA A 214 10.69 -22.31 -25.33
CA ALA A 214 11.36 -22.69 -24.09
C ALA A 214 10.56 -22.24 -22.86
N VAL A 215 10.01 -21.04 -22.92
CA VAL A 215 9.10 -20.51 -21.88
C VAL A 215 7.82 -21.34 -21.82
N ALA A 216 7.24 -21.69 -22.96
CA ALA A 216 6.04 -22.52 -23.04
C ALA A 216 6.24 -23.91 -22.39
N GLN A 217 7.42 -24.53 -22.58
CA GLN A 217 7.79 -25.79 -21.95
C GLN A 217 7.95 -25.63 -20.42
N LEU A 218 8.62 -24.57 -19.97
CA LEU A 218 8.80 -24.27 -18.54
C LEU A 218 7.46 -24.14 -17.83
N VAL A 219 6.60 -23.22 -18.28
CA VAL A 219 5.31 -22.97 -17.64
C VAL A 219 4.30 -24.11 -17.76
N ALA A 220 4.58 -25.09 -18.64
CA ALA A 220 3.83 -26.34 -18.73
C ALA A 220 4.09 -27.27 -17.55
N THR A 221 5.27 -27.22 -16.98
CA THR A 221 5.82 -28.25 -16.08
C THR A 221 6.10 -27.72 -14.67
N VAL A 222 6.26 -26.39 -14.52
CA VAL A 222 6.59 -25.75 -13.25
C VAL A 222 5.46 -24.82 -12.84
N THR A 223 4.95 -24.96 -11.62
CA THR A 223 3.93 -24.07 -11.07
C THR A 223 4.52 -22.72 -10.67
N ASP A 224 3.70 -21.64 -10.69
CA ASP A 224 4.14 -20.31 -10.28
C ASP A 224 4.66 -20.32 -8.83
N ALA A 225 4.04 -21.08 -7.95
CA ALA A 225 4.46 -21.22 -6.56
C ALA A 225 5.88 -21.81 -6.43
N ARG A 226 6.29 -22.71 -7.32
CA ARG A 226 7.68 -23.23 -7.33
C ARG A 226 8.64 -22.27 -8.02
N LEU A 227 8.21 -21.70 -9.14
CA LEU A 227 9.03 -20.78 -9.94
C LEU A 227 9.40 -19.54 -9.14
N LEU A 228 8.44 -18.99 -8.37
CA LEU A 228 8.54 -17.72 -7.67
C LEU A 228 8.67 -17.89 -6.14
N ALA A 229 9.06 -19.09 -5.66
CA ALA A 229 9.13 -19.36 -4.22
C ALA A 229 10.05 -18.38 -3.47
N ASP A 230 11.24 -18.16 -3.99
CA ASP A 230 12.21 -17.22 -3.40
C ASP A 230 11.76 -15.75 -3.57
N TYR A 231 11.17 -15.41 -4.72
CA TYR A 231 10.62 -14.08 -4.98
C TYR A 231 9.50 -13.72 -3.99
N SER A 232 8.53 -14.60 -3.83
CA SER A 232 7.42 -14.42 -2.89
C SER A 232 7.88 -14.54 -1.43
N GLY A 233 8.77 -15.49 -1.14
CA GLY A 233 9.28 -15.75 0.20
C GLY A 233 10.04 -14.56 0.79
N SER A 234 10.85 -13.86 0.00
CA SER A 234 11.60 -12.68 0.44
C SER A 234 10.72 -11.48 0.83
N ARG A 235 9.49 -11.40 0.32
CA ARG A 235 8.62 -10.20 0.34
C ARG A 235 7.34 -10.37 1.14
N SER A 236 6.86 -11.60 1.35
CA SER A 236 5.63 -11.85 2.09
C SER A 236 5.73 -11.37 3.54
N ALA A 237 4.63 -10.91 4.12
CA ALA A 237 4.58 -10.59 5.54
C ALA A 237 4.89 -11.84 6.39
N PRO A 238 5.60 -11.70 7.54
CA PRO A 238 5.84 -12.82 8.43
C PRO A 238 4.53 -13.35 9.01
N SER A 239 4.33 -14.66 8.98
CA SER A 239 3.26 -15.34 9.69
C SER A 239 3.85 -16.15 10.84
N PHE A 240 3.26 -16.05 12.02
CA PHE A 240 3.75 -16.69 13.22
C PHE A 240 2.94 -17.94 13.56
N ARG A 241 3.50 -18.82 14.40
CA ARG A 241 2.84 -20.00 14.96
C ARG A 241 2.72 -19.90 16.48
N ALA A 242 1.77 -20.60 17.05
CA ALA A 242 1.57 -20.59 18.49
C ALA A 242 2.76 -21.10 19.28
N ASP A 243 3.54 -22.07 18.75
CA ASP A 243 4.74 -22.60 19.38
C ASP A 243 5.93 -21.61 19.40
N GLU A 244 5.88 -20.56 18.57
CA GLU A 244 6.86 -19.46 18.58
C GLU A 244 6.58 -18.39 19.65
N LEU A 245 5.41 -18.43 20.31
CA LEU A 245 5.05 -17.50 21.37
C LEU A 245 5.37 -18.07 22.75
N ALA A 246 5.63 -17.20 23.71
CA ALA A 246 5.67 -17.53 25.12
C ALA A 246 4.34 -18.13 25.59
N ALA A 247 4.37 -19.12 26.47
CA ALA A 247 3.18 -19.86 26.89
C ALA A 247 2.07 -18.97 27.45
N SER A 248 2.41 -17.89 28.17
CA SER A 248 1.47 -16.90 28.73
C SER A 248 0.67 -16.13 27.70
N TRP A 249 1.13 -16.09 26.44
CA TRP A 249 0.46 -15.40 25.34
C TRP A 249 -0.43 -16.34 24.53
N ARG A 250 -0.15 -17.65 24.56
CA ARG A 250 -0.84 -18.64 23.71
C ARG A 250 -2.31 -18.76 24.06
N ARG A 251 -3.13 -18.96 23.06
CA ARG A 251 -4.51 -19.38 23.25
C ARG A 251 -4.58 -20.79 23.81
N PRO A 252 -5.32 -21.07 24.92
CA PRO A 252 -5.31 -22.38 25.58
C PRO A 252 -5.81 -23.57 24.76
N SER A 253 -6.48 -23.34 23.61
CA SER A 253 -7.16 -24.40 22.84
C SER A 253 -7.06 -24.18 21.31
N ALA A 254 -5.93 -23.76 20.79
CA ALA A 254 -5.81 -23.61 19.35
C ALA A 254 -5.24 -24.88 18.71
N ALA A 255 -5.99 -25.49 17.79
CA ALA A 255 -5.40 -26.22 16.67
C ALA A 255 -4.31 -25.35 16.02
N PRO A 256 -3.26 -25.91 15.40
CA PRO A 256 -2.20 -25.12 14.80
C PRO A 256 -2.77 -24.20 13.72
N ALA A 257 -3.22 -23.02 14.13
CA ALA A 257 -3.64 -21.98 13.23
C ALA A 257 -2.36 -21.21 12.87
N ASP A 258 -1.91 -21.28 11.63
CA ASP A 258 -1.06 -20.27 11.07
C ASP A 258 -1.81 -18.94 11.22
N SER A 259 -1.13 -17.89 11.67
CA SER A 259 -1.67 -16.53 11.65
C SER A 259 -1.75 -16.06 10.19
N THR A 260 -2.58 -16.73 9.41
CA THR A 260 -2.92 -16.29 8.06
C THR A 260 -3.91 -15.15 8.13
N ALA A 261 -3.55 -14.05 8.80
CA ALA A 261 -3.97 -12.77 8.32
C ALA A 261 -3.28 -12.64 6.95
N ARG A 262 -3.87 -13.23 5.91
CA ARG A 262 -3.58 -12.86 4.53
C ARG A 262 -3.96 -11.39 4.46
N LEU A 263 -2.98 -10.56 4.74
CA LEU A 263 -3.01 -9.20 4.24
C LEU A 263 -3.24 -9.40 2.74
N GLU A 264 -4.27 -8.78 2.18
CA GLU A 264 -4.40 -8.67 0.74
C GLU A 264 -3.19 -7.84 0.28
N THR A 265 -2.04 -8.51 0.17
CA THR A 265 -0.73 -7.90 -0.04
C THR A 265 -0.54 -7.42 -1.48
N ASP A 266 -1.48 -7.74 -2.38
CA ASP A 266 -1.26 -7.61 -3.81
C ASP A 266 -1.96 -6.42 -4.47
N ARG A 267 -2.66 -5.58 -3.69
CA ARG A 267 -3.25 -4.34 -4.21
C ARG A 267 -2.52 -3.14 -3.63
N TRP A 268 -1.79 -2.48 -4.49
CA TRP A 268 -1.18 -1.18 -4.19
C TRP A 268 -1.94 -0.12 -4.96
N GLU A 269 -2.79 0.60 -4.24
CA GLU A 269 -3.64 1.62 -4.82
C GLU A 269 -3.44 2.95 -4.07
N SER A 270 -4.01 4.01 -4.58
CA SER A 270 -3.95 5.34 -3.97
C SER A 270 -4.77 6.34 -4.76
N ASN A 271 -5.13 7.47 -4.15
CA ASN A 271 -5.60 8.63 -4.87
C ASN A 271 -4.71 9.82 -4.55
N ASN A 272 -4.51 10.71 -5.50
CA ASN A 272 -4.00 12.05 -5.26
C ASN A 272 -4.57 13.06 -6.24
N TRP A 273 -4.58 14.31 -5.83
CA TRP A 273 -4.85 15.44 -6.73
C TRP A 273 -4.21 16.71 -6.21
N VAL A 274 -3.93 17.61 -7.16
CA VAL A 274 -3.58 18.99 -6.88
C VAL A 274 -4.51 19.88 -7.69
N ILE A 275 -5.07 20.90 -7.04
CA ILE A 275 -5.98 21.89 -7.64
C ILE A 275 -5.26 23.24 -7.66
N SER A 276 -5.25 23.94 -8.79
CA SER A 276 -4.62 25.26 -8.92
C SER A 276 -5.38 26.34 -8.15
N GLY A 277 -4.69 27.40 -7.74
CA GLY A 277 -5.27 28.53 -7.02
C GLY A 277 -6.45 29.19 -7.72
N ALA A 278 -6.52 29.16 -9.04
CA ALA A 278 -7.68 29.67 -9.80
C ALA A 278 -9.00 28.92 -9.54
N ARG A 279 -8.92 27.74 -8.92
CA ARG A 279 -10.08 26.87 -8.63
C ARG A 279 -10.29 26.63 -7.14
N THR A 280 -9.50 27.24 -6.27
CA THR A 280 -9.59 27.15 -4.81
C THR A 280 -10.14 28.43 -4.19
N ALA A 281 -10.68 28.34 -3.00
CA ALA A 281 -11.19 29.49 -2.24
C ALA A 281 -10.05 30.37 -1.70
N SER A 282 -8.89 29.76 -1.39
CA SER A 282 -7.72 30.47 -0.86
C SER A 282 -6.90 31.19 -1.93
N GLY A 283 -7.17 30.92 -3.23
CA GLY A 283 -6.35 31.42 -4.33
C GLY A 283 -4.96 30.78 -4.44
N LYS A 284 -4.67 29.75 -3.64
CA LYS A 284 -3.42 28.97 -3.66
C LYS A 284 -3.73 27.50 -3.91
N PRO A 285 -2.77 26.71 -4.37
CA PRO A 285 -2.97 25.29 -4.61
C PRO A 285 -3.44 24.51 -3.37
N ILE A 286 -4.25 23.48 -3.60
CA ILE A 286 -4.56 22.46 -2.59
C ILE A 286 -4.05 21.12 -3.10
N VAL A 287 -3.26 20.43 -2.25
CA VAL A 287 -2.73 19.08 -2.52
C VAL A 287 -3.42 18.08 -1.60
N ALA A 288 -3.96 17.01 -2.15
CA ALA A 288 -4.56 15.92 -1.40
C ALA A 288 -3.97 14.58 -1.81
N ASN A 289 -3.72 13.71 -0.83
CA ASN A 289 -3.21 12.36 -1.07
C ASN A 289 -3.71 11.34 -0.05
N ASP A 290 -4.07 10.16 -0.52
CA ASP A 290 -4.40 9.00 0.31
C ASP A 290 -3.85 7.70 -0.30
N PRO A 291 -2.66 7.24 0.11
CA PRO A 291 -2.09 5.97 -0.32
C PRO A 291 -2.86 4.79 0.30
N HIS A 292 -3.34 3.88 -0.55
CA HIS A 292 -4.06 2.69 -0.12
C HIS A 292 -3.12 1.51 0.03
N ARG A 293 -3.09 0.95 1.22
CA ARG A 293 -2.25 -0.17 1.60
C ARG A 293 -3.02 -1.09 2.57
N ALA A 294 -2.44 -2.22 2.88
CA ALA A 294 -2.89 -3.00 4.02
C ALA A 294 -2.88 -2.13 5.28
N ILE A 295 -3.99 -2.15 6.00
CA ILE A 295 -4.14 -1.48 7.30
C ILE A 295 -3.73 -2.49 8.36
N SER A 296 -2.61 -2.23 9.02
CA SER A 296 -1.96 -3.16 9.93
C SER A 296 -1.64 -2.52 11.27
N LEU A 297 -1.30 -3.34 12.24
CA LEU A 297 -0.69 -2.98 13.50
C LEU A 297 0.71 -3.60 13.60
N PRO A 298 1.71 -2.79 13.93
CA PRO A 298 1.70 -1.31 13.93
C PRO A 298 1.37 -0.72 12.57
N SER A 299 0.95 0.56 12.54
CA SER A 299 0.66 1.28 11.30
C SER A 299 1.85 1.25 10.33
N LEU A 300 1.57 1.14 9.03
CA LEU A 300 2.61 1.28 8.00
C LEU A 300 3.20 2.70 7.99
N ARG A 301 2.37 3.72 8.27
CA ARG A 301 2.78 5.12 8.19
C ARG A 301 3.17 5.67 9.55
N TYR A 302 4.19 6.52 9.53
CA TYR A 302 4.69 7.26 10.67
C TYR A 302 4.75 8.74 10.32
N LEU A 303 4.05 9.57 11.10
CA LEU A 303 4.00 11.02 10.91
C LEU A 303 5.08 11.68 11.77
N VAL A 304 5.79 12.64 11.19
CA VAL A 304 6.87 13.36 11.86
C VAL A 304 6.99 14.78 11.30
N HIS A 305 7.38 15.72 12.14
CA HIS A 305 7.81 17.07 11.78
C HIS A 305 9.30 17.21 12.08
N LEU A 306 10.09 17.56 11.08
CA LEU A 306 11.55 17.66 11.13
C LEU A 306 11.95 19.12 10.97
N LYS A 307 12.56 19.71 12.02
CA LYS A 307 12.98 21.11 12.02
C LYS A 307 14.41 21.27 12.51
N ALA A 308 15.26 21.80 11.63
CA ALA A 308 16.64 22.17 11.86
C ALA A 308 17.09 23.19 10.79
N PRO A 309 18.28 23.81 10.90
CA PRO A 309 18.78 24.65 9.82
C PRO A 309 18.78 23.94 8.46
N GLY A 310 18.04 24.49 7.48
CA GLY A 310 17.83 23.90 6.15
C GLY A 310 16.75 22.81 6.07
N TRP A 311 16.06 22.50 7.16
CA TRP A 311 14.97 21.53 7.22
C TRP A 311 13.79 22.12 8.00
N ASP A 312 12.61 22.12 7.41
CA ASP A 312 11.34 22.40 8.09
C ASP A 312 10.23 21.70 7.28
N VAL A 313 10.03 20.39 7.56
CA VAL A 313 9.18 19.50 6.76
C VAL A 313 8.33 18.62 7.66
N ILE A 314 7.04 18.51 7.32
CA ILE A 314 6.07 17.69 8.06
C ILE A 314 5.31 16.78 7.12
N GLY A 315 5.00 15.58 7.60
CA GLY A 315 4.18 14.62 6.86
C GLY A 315 4.39 13.18 7.29
N GLY A 316 4.09 12.25 6.39
CA GLY A 316 4.16 10.82 6.64
C GLY A 316 5.15 10.08 5.75
N GLY A 317 5.76 9.04 6.33
CA GLY A 317 6.63 8.10 5.67
C GLY A 317 6.49 6.71 6.26
N GLU A 318 7.44 5.83 5.98
CA GLU A 318 7.60 4.57 6.70
C GLU A 318 8.61 4.76 7.85
N PRO A 319 8.39 4.16 9.03
CA PRO A 319 9.21 4.46 10.22
C PRO A 319 10.68 4.01 10.09
N GLY A 320 11.00 3.17 9.11
CA GLY A 320 12.35 2.64 8.89
C GLY A 320 13.23 3.48 7.97
N ILE A 321 12.76 4.65 7.49
CA ILE A 321 13.50 5.51 6.57
C ILE A 321 13.50 6.97 7.05
N PRO A 322 14.61 7.71 6.86
CA PRO A 322 14.66 9.14 7.18
C PRO A 322 13.87 10.00 6.19
N GLY A 323 13.46 11.19 6.62
CA GLY A 323 12.75 12.18 5.83
C GLY A 323 11.24 12.00 5.84
N VAL A 324 10.54 12.65 4.89
CA VAL A 324 9.09 12.68 4.72
C VAL A 324 8.73 12.32 3.28
N ALA A 325 8.00 11.21 3.10
CA ALA A 325 7.63 10.75 1.75
C ALA A 325 6.42 11.48 1.16
N ILE A 326 5.48 11.91 2.01
CA ILE A 326 4.24 12.62 1.65
C ILE A 326 4.04 13.74 2.65
N GLY A 327 3.94 14.98 2.22
CA GLY A 327 3.79 16.09 3.15
C GLY A 327 4.05 17.44 2.51
N HIS A 328 4.51 18.37 3.32
CA HIS A 328 4.88 19.71 2.87
C HIS A 328 6.08 20.27 3.65
N ASN A 329 6.75 21.21 3.05
CA ASN A 329 7.67 22.13 3.70
C ASN A 329 7.09 23.56 3.68
N GLN A 330 7.90 24.60 3.92
CA GLN A 330 7.46 25.99 3.89
C GLN A 330 7.06 26.49 2.48
N HIS A 331 7.47 25.80 1.42
CA HIS A 331 7.39 26.27 0.04
C HIS A 331 6.35 25.49 -0.79
N GLY A 332 6.20 24.20 -0.56
CA GLY A 332 5.30 23.36 -1.34
C GLY A 332 4.88 22.10 -0.63
N ALA A 333 3.82 21.50 -1.19
CA ALA A 333 3.25 20.24 -0.74
C ALA A 333 3.30 19.21 -1.87
N TRP A 334 3.44 17.93 -1.50
CA TRP A 334 3.52 16.82 -2.45
C TRP A 334 2.78 15.58 -1.98
N GLY A 335 2.39 14.78 -2.96
CA GLY A 335 1.75 13.50 -2.75
C GLY A 335 2.11 12.52 -3.86
N LEU A 336 1.79 11.25 -3.65
CA LEU A 336 2.17 10.17 -4.56
C LEU A 336 1.07 9.12 -4.73
N THR A 337 1.02 8.52 -5.92
CA THR A 337 0.23 7.30 -6.19
C THR A 337 1.06 6.32 -7.01
N ILE A 338 0.74 5.03 -6.94
CA ILE A 338 1.39 4.04 -7.81
C ILE A 338 1.12 4.37 -9.28
N PHE A 339 2.20 4.33 -10.07
CA PHE A 339 2.19 4.45 -11.52
C PHE A 339 2.64 3.13 -12.16
N GLY A 340 2.12 2.82 -13.32
CA GLY A 340 2.41 1.56 -14.01
C GLY A 340 3.71 1.63 -14.81
N ILE A 341 4.81 1.10 -14.27
CA ILE A 341 6.03 0.79 -15.00
C ILE A 341 6.32 -0.71 -14.83
N ASP A 342 6.69 -1.35 -15.91
CA ASP A 342 7.18 -2.72 -15.91
C ASP A 342 8.69 -2.71 -15.75
N SER A 343 9.17 -2.97 -14.53
CA SER A 343 10.58 -2.87 -14.14
C SER A 343 11.22 -4.19 -13.75
N GLU A 344 10.58 -5.31 -14.06
CA GLU A 344 11.08 -6.66 -13.79
C GLU A 344 10.95 -7.52 -15.05
N ASP A 345 11.85 -8.49 -15.23
CA ASP A 345 11.77 -9.51 -16.29
C ASP A 345 12.32 -10.84 -15.81
N LEU A 346 11.64 -11.92 -16.19
CA LEU A 346 12.07 -13.29 -15.98
C LEU A 346 12.83 -13.83 -17.20
N TYR A 347 14.08 -14.25 -16.99
CA TYR A 347 14.94 -14.81 -18.02
C TYR A 347 15.08 -16.32 -17.85
N VAL A 348 14.72 -17.08 -18.90
CA VAL A 348 14.81 -18.55 -18.94
C VAL A 348 16.10 -18.96 -19.64
N TYR A 349 16.94 -19.72 -18.95
CA TYR A 349 18.24 -20.17 -19.43
C TYR A 349 18.31 -21.67 -19.65
N ALA A 350 18.97 -22.08 -20.70
CA ALA A 350 19.51 -23.44 -20.83
C ALA A 350 20.85 -23.53 -20.07
N LEU A 351 20.99 -24.56 -19.23
CA LEU A 351 22.20 -24.82 -18.47
C LEU A 351 23.07 -25.87 -19.20
N ASP A 352 24.35 -25.94 -18.86
CA ASP A 352 25.24 -27.03 -19.24
C ASP A 352 24.86 -28.33 -18.51
N ALA A 353 25.42 -29.46 -18.92
CA ALA A 353 25.14 -30.77 -18.34
C ALA A 353 25.49 -30.85 -16.83
N ALA A 354 26.39 -30.03 -16.35
CA ALA A 354 26.77 -29.94 -14.93
C ALA A 354 25.93 -28.95 -14.11
N ASN A 355 25.02 -28.20 -14.75
CA ASN A 355 24.23 -27.14 -14.16
C ASN A 355 25.06 -26.02 -13.47
N ARG A 356 26.25 -25.73 -14.01
CA ARG A 356 27.18 -24.73 -13.47
C ARG A 356 27.36 -23.53 -14.37
N ALA A 357 26.95 -23.62 -15.62
CA ALA A 357 27.01 -22.55 -16.60
C ALA A 357 25.69 -22.44 -17.36
N TYR A 358 25.37 -21.24 -17.84
CA TYR A 358 24.18 -20.96 -18.64
C TYR A 358 24.56 -20.49 -20.04
N ARG A 359 23.73 -20.83 -21.01
CA ARG A 359 23.95 -20.44 -22.40
C ARG A 359 23.70 -18.96 -22.61
N TYR A 360 24.68 -18.28 -23.25
CA TYR A 360 24.56 -16.87 -23.60
C TYR A 360 25.36 -16.57 -24.86
N ARG A 361 24.73 -15.88 -25.84
CA ARG A 361 25.35 -15.50 -27.15
C ARG A 361 26.16 -16.62 -27.83
N GLY A 362 25.64 -17.82 -27.83
CA GLY A 362 26.29 -18.98 -28.49
C GLY A 362 27.32 -19.74 -27.64
N GLY A 363 27.78 -19.16 -26.49
CA GLY A 363 28.69 -19.81 -25.54
C GLY A 363 28.00 -20.16 -24.21
N PHE A 364 28.84 -20.53 -23.23
CA PHE A 364 28.39 -20.73 -21.83
C PHE A 364 29.13 -19.76 -20.93
N GLU A 365 28.38 -19.12 -20.03
CA GLU A 365 28.88 -18.29 -18.93
C GLU A 365 28.67 -19.00 -17.60
N PRO A 366 29.63 -18.99 -16.66
CA PRO A 366 29.47 -19.64 -15.38
C PRO A 366 28.40 -18.95 -14.51
N LEU A 367 27.62 -19.73 -13.77
CA LEU A 367 26.80 -19.22 -12.67
C LEU A 367 27.71 -18.66 -11.57
N ARG A 368 27.45 -17.44 -11.14
CA ARG A 368 28.08 -16.87 -9.96
C ARG A 368 27.33 -17.37 -8.73
N VAL A 369 27.93 -18.26 -7.95
CA VAL A 369 27.34 -18.83 -6.75
C VAL A 369 28.02 -18.25 -5.52
N LEU A 370 27.26 -17.58 -4.66
CA LEU A 370 27.73 -17.11 -3.35
C LEU A 370 27.33 -18.15 -2.32
N ALA A 371 28.33 -18.65 -1.57
CA ALA A 371 28.08 -19.47 -0.38
C ALA A 371 27.76 -18.56 0.79
N ASP A 372 26.74 -18.92 1.58
CA ASP A 372 26.34 -18.20 2.77
C ASP A 372 25.84 -19.19 3.83
N THR A 373 25.61 -18.73 5.05
CA THR A 373 25.19 -19.58 6.15
C THR A 373 24.10 -18.90 6.97
N VAL A 374 22.94 -19.55 7.06
CA VAL A 374 21.81 -19.09 7.88
C VAL A 374 21.94 -19.69 9.28
N ARG A 375 22.07 -18.82 10.28
CA ARG A 375 22.03 -19.24 11.69
C ARG A 375 20.59 -19.56 12.09
N VAL A 376 20.44 -20.56 12.97
CA VAL A 376 19.12 -21.05 13.39
C VAL A 376 19.03 -21.06 14.92
N ASN A 377 17.91 -20.56 15.45
CA ASN A 377 17.65 -20.65 16.90
C ASN A 377 17.60 -22.12 17.35
N GLY A 378 18.19 -22.41 18.52
CA GLY A 378 18.31 -23.78 19.06
C GLY A 378 19.59 -24.51 18.64
N GLY A 379 20.52 -23.82 17.97
CA GLY A 379 21.86 -24.30 17.69
C GLY A 379 22.01 -24.98 16.35
N GLY A 380 22.45 -24.26 15.40
CA GLY A 380 22.78 -24.78 14.08
C GLY A 380 23.07 -23.68 13.08
N ALA A 381 23.76 -24.05 12.03
CA ALA A 381 24.01 -23.19 10.89
C ALA A 381 23.72 -24.01 9.63
N VAL A 382 22.85 -23.49 8.76
CA VAL A 382 22.45 -24.13 7.52
C VAL A 382 23.20 -23.46 6.37
N PRO A 383 24.09 -24.17 5.67
CA PRO A 383 24.74 -23.63 4.49
C PRO A 383 23.71 -23.44 3.37
N VAL A 384 23.78 -22.31 2.70
CA VAL A 384 22.89 -21.94 1.58
C VAL A 384 23.70 -21.46 0.40
N SER A 385 23.18 -21.71 -0.80
CA SER A 385 23.74 -21.25 -2.07
C SER A 385 22.86 -20.18 -2.68
N LEU A 386 23.47 -19.09 -3.12
CA LEU A 386 22.82 -17.94 -3.74
C LEU A 386 23.35 -17.79 -5.17
N PRO A 387 22.70 -18.42 -6.17
CA PRO A 387 23.15 -18.39 -7.55
C PRO A 387 22.67 -17.12 -8.28
N TYR A 388 23.52 -16.60 -9.17
CA TYR A 388 23.24 -15.46 -10.03
C TYR A 388 23.66 -15.72 -11.46
N THR A 389 22.89 -15.17 -12.39
CA THR A 389 23.29 -14.96 -13.78
C THR A 389 23.71 -13.49 -13.97
N ARG A 390 24.11 -13.12 -15.16
CA ARG A 390 24.36 -11.72 -15.54
C ARG A 390 23.13 -10.82 -15.39
N HIS A 391 21.90 -11.38 -15.49
CA HIS A 391 20.65 -10.63 -15.35
C HIS A 391 20.18 -10.50 -13.90
N GLY A 392 20.74 -11.29 -12.98
CA GLY A 392 20.40 -11.17 -11.55
C GLY A 392 20.24 -12.51 -10.85
N PRO A 393 19.52 -12.53 -9.70
CA PRO A 393 19.34 -13.72 -8.88
C PRO A 393 18.58 -14.83 -9.61
N VAL A 394 19.02 -16.07 -9.44
CA VAL A 394 18.35 -17.26 -9.97
C VAL A 394 17.27 -17.71 -8.99
N LEU A 395 16.01 -17.62 -9.40
CA LEU A 395 14.84 -17.99 -8.62
C LEU A 395 14.56 -19.49 -8.62
N TYR A 396 14.89 -20.16 -9.73
CA TYR A 396 14.53 -21.55 -9.95
C TYR A 396 15.59 -22.26 -10.79
N VAL A 397 15.90 -23.51 -10.43
CA VAL A 397 16.76 -24.42 -11.20
C VAL A 397 16.06 -25.76 -11.34
N ASP A 398 15.99 -26.27 -12.58
CA ASP A 398 15.63 -27.65 -12.90
C ASP A 398 16.90 -28.36 -13.39
N SER A 399 17.54 -29.09 -12.49
CA SER A 399 18.80 -29.78 -12.80
C SER A 399 18.63 -30.98 -13.73
N VAL A 400 17.41 -31.52 -13.85
CA VAL A 400 17.09 -32.64 -14.71
C VAL A 400 16.87 -32.19 -16.15
N ARG A 401 16.20 -31.03 -16.30
CA ARG A 401 15.96 -30.44 -17.65
C ARG A 401 17.03 -29.45 -18.07
N HIS A 402 18.00 -29.19 -17.19
CA HIS A 402 19.06 -28.21 -17.41
C HIS A 402 18.50 -26.82 -17.74
N VAL A 403 17.54 -26.34 -16.91
CA VAL A 403 16.90 -25.02 -17.06
C VAL A 403 17.04 -24.21 -15.77
N ALA A 404 17.35 -22.93 -15.91
CA ALA A 404 17.26 -21.98 -14.80
C ALA A 404 16.38 -20.78 -15.17
N VAL A 405 15.81 -20.12 -14.14
CA VAL A 405 15.09 -18.86 -14.31
C VAL A 405 15.71 -17.82 -13.39
N ALA A 406 16.12 -16.70 -13.97
CA ALA A 406 16.65 -15.57 -13.22
C ALA A 406 15.74 -14.36 -13.34
N LEU A 407 15.78 -13.49 -12.33
CA LEU A 407 15.07 -12.22 -12.27
C LEU A 407 16.02 -11.08 -12.60
N ARG A 408 15.65 -10.22 -13.55
CA ARG A 408 16.19 -8.89 -13.68
C ARG A 408 15.19 -7.90 -13.11
N ALA A 409 15.63 -7.04 -12.19
CA ALA A 409 14.73 -6.13 -11.50
C ALA A 409 15.35 -4.74 -11.33
N GLY A 410 14.59 -3.71 -11.72
CA GLY A 410 15.00 -2.32 -11.58
C GLY A 410 15.21 -1.89 -10.13
N TRP A 411 14.55 -2.54 -9.19
CA TRP A 411 14.74 -2.27 -7.76
C TRP A 411 16.06 -2.85 -7.21
N LEU A 412 16.77 -3.73 -7.95
CA LEU A 412 18.13 -4.16 -7.63
C LEU A 412 19.21 -3.23 -8.20
N GLU A 413 18.85 -2.28 -9.04
CA GLU A 413 19.76 -1.25 -9.53
C GLU A 413 20.10 -0.22 -8.42
N PRO A 414 21.22 0.52 -8.54
CA PRO A 414 21.55 1.61 -7.61
C PRO A 414 20.40 2.62 -7.49
N GLY A 415 20.13 3.11 -6.29
CA GLY A 415 19.02 4.03 -6.03
C GLY A 415 17.63 3.38 -5.99
N GLY A 416 17.58 2.05 -5.92
CA GLY A 416 16.32 1.27 -5.89
C GLY A 416 15.68 1.11 -4.51
N ALA A 417 16.19 1.72 -3.44
CA ALA A 417 15.50 1.70 -2.16
C ALA A 417 14.25 2.60 -2.19
N PRO A 418 13.09 2.09 -1.71
CA PRO A 418 11.83 2.82 -1.82
C PRO A 418 11.82 4.15 -1.05
N TYR A 419 11.25 5.18 -1.67
CA TYR A 419 10.93 6.51 -1.12
C TYR A 419 12.10 7.40 -0.68
N LEU A 420 13.33 6.91 -0.52
CA LEU A 420 14.45 7.68 0.03
C LEU A 420 14.84 8.95 -0.79
N ALA A 421 14.51 8.99 -2.07
CA ALA A 421 14.68 10.20 -2.87
C ALA A 421 13.82 11.39 -2.38
N SER A 422 12.84 11.16 -1.51
CA SER A 422 12.09 12.23 -0.85
C SER A 422 12.98 13.17 -0.03
N LEU A 423 14.12 12.71 0.48
CA LEU A 423 15.10 13.57 1.15
C LEU A 423 15.51 14.81 0.32
N ARG A 424 15.56 14.66 -1.03
CA ARG A 424 15.82 15.81 -1.92
C ARG A 424 14.57 16.70 -2.07
N LEU A 425 13.38 16.07 -2.06
CA LEU A 425 12.11 16.76 -2.20
C LEU A 425 11.76 17.56 -0.94
N ASP A 426 12.14 17.05 0.23
CA ASP A 426 11.94 17.70 1.53
C ASP A 426 12.55 19.11 1.60
N GLN A 427 13.57 19.38 0.80
CA GLN A 427 14.26 20.68 0.72
C GLN A 427 13.92 21.49 -0.55
N ALA A 428 13.10 20.97 -1.46
CA ALA A 428 12.71 21.67 -2.67
C ALA A 428 11.88 22.94 -2.36
N THR A 429 12.21 24.06 -3.00
CA THR A 429 11.57 25.36 -2.78
C THR A 429 10.56 25.73 -3.88
N ASN A 430 10.59 25.02 -5.01
CA ASN A 430 9.75 25.26 -6.18
C ASN A 430 9.65 24.01 -7.05
N TRP A 431 8.75 24.06 -8.05
CA TRP A 431 8.52 22.92 -8.96
C TRP A 431 9.76 22.48 -9.75
N THR A 432 10.61 23.41 -10.16
CA THR A 432 11.84 23.07 -10.92
C THR A 432 12.77 22.20 -10.07
N GLU A 433 13.00 22.59 -8.81
CA GLU A 433 13.81 21.82 -7.87
C GLU A 433 13.14 20.50 -7.49
N ALA A 434 11.82 20.52 -7.22
CA ALA A 434 11.05 19.32 -6.94
C ALA A 434 11.16 18.31 -8.10
N ARG A 435 10.99 18.77 -9.34
CA ARG A 435 11.12 17.93 -10.53
C ARG A 435 12.54 17.38 -10.69
N ALA A 436 13.56 18.18 -10.39
CA ALA A 436 14.95 17.73 -10.40
C ALA A 436 15.19 16.66 -9.31
N ALA A 437 14.64 16.84 -8.10
CA ALA A 437 14.69 15.84 -7.03
C ALA A 437 14.06 14.51 -7.46
N LEU A 438 12.93 14.56 -8.15
CA LEU A 438 12.21 13.36 -8.62
C LEU A 438 12.97 12.54 -9.66
N THR A 439 14.00 13.09 -10.33
CA THR A 439 14.87 12.30 -11.23
C THR A 439 15.67 11.22 -10.49
N TYR A 440 15.76 11.29 -9.17
CA TYR A 440 16.36 10.29 -8.30
C TYR A 440 15.37 9.29 -7.71
N ALA A 441 14.06 9.47 -7.92
CA ALA A 441 13.02 8.63 -7.37
C ALA A 441 12.81 7.38 -8.23
N ARG A 442 13.66 6.36 -8.07
CA ARG A 442 13.65 5.14 -8.88
C ARG A 442 12.60 4.13 -8.46
N MET A 443 12.31 4.01 -7.17
CA MET A 443 11.37 3.02 -6.64
C MET A 443 10.54 3.57 -5.48
N PRO A 444 9.29 3.13 -5.35
CA PRO A 444 8.51 2.44 -6.39
C PRO A 444 8.18 3.37 -7.58
N ALA A 445 7.63 2.81 -8.65
CA ALA A 445 7.13 3.63 -9.76
C ALA A 445 5.89 4.42 -9.32
N LEU A 446 5.95 5.76 -9.39
CA LEU A 446 4.95 6.66 -8.80
C LEU A 446 4.57 7.82 -9.71
N ASN A 447 3.29 8.24 -9.60
CA ASN A 447 2.86 9.59 -9.92
C ASN A 447 3.19 10.51 -8.75
N TRP A 448 3.97 11.53 -8.94
CA TRP A 448 4.23 12.59 -7.98
C TRP A 448 3.47 13.86 -8.38
N ILE A 449 2.76 14.43 -7.44
CA ILE A 449 2.09 15.73 -7.60
C ILE A 449 2.74 16.76 -6.68
N TRP A 450 2.70 18.01 -7.09
CA TRP A 450 3.28 19.16 -6.41
C TRP A 450 2.36 20.37 -6.51
N GLY A 451 2.26 21.15 -5.43
CA GLY A 451 1.66 22.48 -5.43
C GLY A 451 2.45 23.40 -4.52
N ASP A 452 2.80 24.63 -4.96
CA ASP A 452 3.64 25.52 -4.20
C ASP A 452 3.08 26.94 -3.97
N THR A 453 3.76 27.67 -3.11
CA THR A 453 3.40 29.04 -2.72
C THR A 453 3.44 30.04 -3.90
N SER A 454 4.15 29.73 -4.98
CA SER A 454 4.12 30.53 -6.22
C SER A 454 2.82 30.37 -7.00
N GLY A 455 2.03 29.31 -6.69
CA GLY A 455 0.83 28.93 -7.41
C GLY A 455 1.04 27.87 -8.48
N THR A 456 2.27 27.39 -8.66
CA THR A 456 2.57 26.33 -9.63
C THR A 456 2.02 25.00 -9.15
N ILE A 457 1.35 24.27 -10.06
CA ILE A 457 1.01 22.87 -9.86
C ILE A 457 1.77 22.00 -10.86
N GLY A 458 2.26 20.83 -10.41
CA GLY A 458 3.06 19.93 -11.21
C GLY A 458 2.70 18.47 -11.03
N TRP A 459 2.95 17.69 -12.06
CA TRP A 459 2.90 16.24 -12.05
C TRP A 459 4.12 15.68 -12.79
N GLN A 460 4.79 14.72 -12.19
CA GLN A 460 5.88 13.95 -12.78
C GLN A 460 5.71 12.48 -12.39
N THR A 461 5.77 11.59 -13.36
CA THR A 461 5.94 10.17 -13.05
C THR A 461 7.42 9.85 -12.86
N ALA A 462 7.73 8.97 -11.93
CA ALA A 462 9.10 8.55 -11.66
C ALA A 462 9.16 7.05 -11.39
N GLY A 463 10.24 6.41 -11.83
CA GLY A 463 10.47 4.98 -11.66
C GLY A 463 11.55 4.47 -12.60
N VAL A 464 12.00 3.23 -12.43
CA VAL A 464 12.92 2.55 -13.34
C VAL A 464 12.13 2.02 -14.52
N ALA A 465 12.32 2.61 -15.71
CA ALA A 465 11.64 2.26 -16.94
C ALA A 465 12.63 1.66 -17.97
N PRO A 466 12.72 0.31 -18.07
CA PRO A 466 13.62 -0.35 -19.01
C PRO A 466 13.19 -0.13 -20.47
N VAL A 467 14.18 0.14 -21.34
CA VAL A 467 13.97 0.20 -22.78
C VAL A 467 14.14 -1.20 -23.36
N ARG A 468 13.05 -1.76 -23.92
CA ARG A 468 13.01 -3.06 -24.57
C ARG A 468 12.72 -2.87 -26.06
N ARG A 469 13.65 -3.25 -26.95
CA ARG A 469 13.53 -2.94 -28.38
C ARG A 469 12.65 -3.91 -29.17
N ASN A 470 12.66 -5.20 -28.82
CA ASN A 470 12.06 -6.27 -29.63
C ASN A 470 11.03 -7.14 -28.88
N TRP A 471 10.65 -6.72 -27.66
CA TRP A 471 9.69 -7.40 -26.79
C TRP A 471 9.03 -6.40 -25.84
N GLU A 472 7.97 -6.82 -25.15
CA GLU A 472 7.16 -5.91 -24.35
C GLU A 472 7.29 -6.11 -22.84
N GLY A 473 8.14 -7.03 -22.36
CA GLY A 473 8.30 -7.31 -20.94
C GLY A 473 7.14 -8.05 -20.27
N LEU A 474 6.10 -8.40 -21.01
CA LEU A 474 4.87 -8.97 -20.43
C LEU A 474 4.94 -10.47 -20.08
N MET A 475 5.93 -11.16 -20.57
CA MET A 475 6.12 -12.60 -20.38
C MET A 475 7.60 -12.93 -20.27
N PRO A 476 7.97 -14.01 -19.56
CA PRO A 476 9.36 -14.46 -19.51
C PRO A 476 9.95 -14.65 -20.89
N VAL A 477 11.25 -14.41 -21.02
CA VAL A 477 11.99 -14.54 -22.29
C VAL A 477 13.23 -15.43 -22.13
N PRO A 478 13.78 -16.00 -23.22
CA PRO A 478 15.07 -16.67 -23.19
C PRO A 478 16.20 -15.73 -22.76
N GLY A 479 17.06 -16.19 -21.83
CA GLY A 479 18.21 -15.46 -21.33
C GLY A 479 19.47 -15.60 -22.20
N ASP A 480 19.31 -15.90 -23.47
CA ASP A 480 20.39 -16.28 -24.40
C ASP A 480 21.05 -15.07 -25.12
N GLY A 481 20.67 -13.84 -24.75
CA GLY A 481 21.20 -12.59 -25.29
C GLY A 481 20.41 -11.99 -26.45
N ARG A 482 19.26 -12.58 -26.83
CA ARG A 482 18.35 -12.00 -27.83
C ARG A 482 17.47 -10.89 -27.25
N PHE A 483 17.21 -10.90 -25.92
CA PHE A 483 16.32 -10.00 -25.21
C PHE A 483 17.11 -9.30 -24.11
N GLU A 484 17.38 -8.02 -24.30
CA GLU A 484 18.17 -7.22 -23.35
C GLU A 484 17.49 -5.88 -23.05
N TRP A 485 17.75 -5.34 -21.87
CA TRP A 485 17.44 -3.95 -21.62
C TRP A 485 18.49 -3.09 -22.32
N ASP A 486 18.04 -2.23 -23.18
CA ASP A 486 18.88 -1.27 -23.89
C ASP A 486 18.96 0.07 -23.16
N GLY A 487 19.29 -0.02 -21.88
CA GLY A 487 19.30 1.11 -20.96
C GLY A 487 17.96 1.35 -20.28
N LEU A 488 17.87 2.51 -19.62
CA LEU A 488 16.72 2.98 -18.88
C LEU A 488 16.25 4.32 -19.46
N LEU A 489 14.94 4.51 -19.63
CA LEU A 489 14.40 5.81 -20.02
C LEU A 489 14.65 6.81 -18.89
N PRO A 490 15.24 8.00 -19.17
CA PRO A 490 15.41 9.04 -18.16
C PRO A 490 14.08 9.44 -17.52
N ILE A 491 14.02 9.54 -16.20
CA ILE A 491 12.78 9.89 -15.46
C ILE A 491 12.21 11.23 -15.96
N ALA A 492 13.04 12.19 -16.33
CA ALA A 492 12.58 13.47 -16.89
C ALA A 492 11.79 13.33 -18.20
N GLN A 493 11.92 12.21 -18.92
CA GLN A 493 11.16 11.88 -20.14
C GLN A 493 9.90 11.08 -19.88
N LEU A 494 9.70 10.58 -18.65
CA LEU A 494 8.45 9.96 -18.27
C LEU A 494 7.28 10.96 -18.29
N PRO A 495 6.03 10.51 -18.34
CA PRO A 495 4.86 11.40 -18.41
C PRO A 495 4.88 12.48 -17.32
N HIS A 496 4.62 13.73 -17.70
CA HIS A 496 4.61 14.87 -16.79
C HIS A 496 3.76 16.03 -17.33
N GLU A 497 3.31 16.90 -16.44
CA GLU A 497 2.60 18.14 -16.77
C GLU A 497 2.96 19.25 -15.78
N THR A 498 2.88 20.48 -16.24
CA THR A 498 3.03 21.70 -15.41
C THR A 498 1.91 22.66 -15.76
N ASN A 499 1.17 23.15 -14.76
CA ASN A 499 0.09 24.11 -14.90
C ASN A 499 -0.92 23.76 -16.04
N PRO A 500 -1.49 22.55 -16.07
CA PRO A 500 -2.40 22.16 -17.15
C PRO A 500 -3.59 23.10 -17.22
N ALA A 501 -4.09 23.38 -18.43
CA ALA A 501 -5.18 24.31 -18.66
C ALA A 501 -6.49 23.94 -17.93
N ARG A 502 -6.70 22.64 -17.61
CA ARG A 502 -7.83 22.18 -16.79
C ARG A 502 -7.77 22.65 -15.34
N GLY A 503 -6.60 23.17 -14.89
CA GLY A 503 -6.40 23.73 -13.55
C GLY A 503 -6.34 22.68 -12.42
N TYR A 504 -6.09 21.42 -12.73
CA TYR A 504 -5.84 20.36 -11.76
C TYR A 504 -5.08 19.18 -12.39
N VAL A 505 -4.48 18.36 -11.53
CA VAL A 505 -4.06 16.99 -11.87
C VAL A 505 -4.65 16.06 -10.81
N GLY A 506 -5.17 14.91 -11.25
CA GLY A 506 -5.66 13.87 -10.33
C GLY A 506 -5.36 12.48 -10.85
N THR A 507 -4.89 11.59 -9.98
CA THR A 507 -4.57 10.21 -10.32
C THR A 507 -5.16 9.22 -9.32
N ALA A 508 -5.60 8.06 -9.80
CA ALA A 508 -6.17 7.00 -8.99
C ALA A 508 -5.78 5.61 -9.54
N ASN A 509 -4.51 5.46 -9.96
CA ASN A 509 -3.89 4.23 -10.47
C ASN A 509 -4.46 3.69 -11.80
N ALA A 510 -5.42 4.34 -12.43
CA ALA A 510 -5.86 4.03 -13.78
C ALA A 510 -4.88 4.61 -14.80
N PHE A 511 -5.01 4.17 -16.03
CA PHE A 511 -4.23 4.69 -17.14
C PHE A 511 -4.50 6.19 -17.32
N ASN A 512 -3.49 7.01 -17.02
CA ASN A 512 -3.56 8.47 -17.05
C ASN A 512 -2.49 9.11 -17.95
N VAL A 513 -1.95 8.32 -18.89
CA VAL A 513 -0.88 8.76 -19.79
C VAL A 513 -1.47 9.51 -20.98
N PRO A 514 -0.97 10.70 -21.34
CA PRO A 514 -1.43 11.43 -22.52
C PRO A 514 -1.28 10.59 -23.79
N THR A 515 -2.26 10.62 -24.67
CA THR A 515 -2.25 9.87 -25.95
C THR A 515 -1.11 10.27 -26.88
N THR A 516 -0.51 11.46 -26.66
CA THR A 516 0.64 11.98 -27.41
C THR A 516 1.99 11.52 -26.84
N TYR A 517 1.99 10.75 -25.74
CA TYR A 517 3.23 10.26 -25.15
C TYR A 517 3.94 9.27 -26.09
N ALA A 518 5.27 9.42 -26.23
CA ALA A 518 6.00 8.71 -27.28
C ALA A 518 6.55 7.33 -26.84
N HIS A 519 6.71 7.08 -25.52
CA HIS A 519 7.44 5.91 -25.00
C HIS A 519 6.53 4.94 -24.23
N PHE A 520 5.39 4.55 -24.83
CA PHE A 520 4.47 3.60 -24.22
C PHE A 520 5.10 2.21 -23.96
N GLU A 521 6.14 1.85 -24.72
CA GLU A 521 6.87 0.58 -24.56
C GLU A 521 7.61 0.47 -23.22
N ALA A 522 7.89 1.60 -22.56
CA ALA A 522 8.54 1.63 -21.25
C ALA A 522 7.55 1.55 -20.08
N LEU A 523 6.25 1.53 -20.36
CA LEU A 523 5.18 1.57 -19.36
C LEU A 523 4.53 0.19 -19.19
N ALA A 524 3.92 -0.04 -18.04
CA ALA A 524 3.07 -1.21 -17.82
C ALA A 524 1.84 -1.19 -18.73
N ARG A 525 1.28 -2.37 -18.98
CA ARG A 525 0.07 -2.58 -19.78
C ARG A 525 -1.16 -2.94 -18.94
N SER A 526 -0.96 -3.18 -17.64
CA SER A 526 -2.02 -3.46 -16.67
C SER A 526 -2.17 -2.29 -15.69
N TRP A 527 -3.41 -1.86 -15.47
CA TRP A 527 -3.76 -0.72 -14.63
C TRP A 527 -4.97 -1.06 -13.76
N SER A 528 -5.19 -0.29 -12.71
CA SER A 528 -6.43 -0.42 -11.92
C SER A 528 -7.66 -0.11 -12.75
N ASP A 529 -8.81 -0.66 -12.36
CA ASP A 529 -10.10 -0.30 -12.95
C ASP A 529 -10.33 1.23 -12.90
N PRO A 530 -10.96 1.83 -13.93
CA PRO A 530 -11.01 3.29 -14.08
C PRO A 530 -12.00 3.99 -13.14
N PHE A 531 -12.89 3.28 -12.44
CA PHE A 531 -14.02 3.87 -11.70
C PHE A 531 -13.61 4.96 -10.72
N ARG A 532 -12.53 4.79 -9.94
CA ARG A 532 -12.03 5.81 -9.02
C ARG A 532 -11.49 7.03 -9.77
N HIS A 533 -10.74 6.79 -10.82
CA HIS A 533 -10.18 7.86 -11.66
C HIS A 533 -11.29 8.64 -12.35
N ASP A 534 -12.25 7.96 -12.98
CA ASP A 534 -13.38 8.59 -13.67
C ASP A 534 -14.21 9.44 -12.68
N ARG A 535 -14.47 8.93 -11.47
CA ARG A 535 -15.16 9.69 -10.43
C ARG A 535 -14.38 10.92 -9.98
N LEU A 536 -13.07 10.78 -9.81
CA LEU A 536 -12.18 11.89 -9.46
C LEU A 536 -12.23 12.98 -10.53
N GLN A 537 -12.10 12.62 -11.80
CA GLN A 537 -12.20 13.56 -12.92
C GLN A 537 -13.58 14.24 -12.96
N GLN A 538 -14.67 13.47 -12.87
CA GLN A 538 -16.05 13.97 -12.86
C GLN A 538 -16.26 15.08 -11.81
N VAL A 539 -15.71 14.90 -10.61
CA VAL A 539 -15.81 15.89 -9.54
C VAL A 539 -14.89 17.08 -9.78
N LEU A 540 -13.61 16.82 -10.11
CA LEU A 540 -12.64 17.89 -10.32
C LEU A 540 -12.96 18.78 -11.52
N ASP A 541 -13.56 18.28 -12.59
CA ASP A 541 -13.98 19.07 -13.74
C ASP A 541 -14.96 20.19 -13.37
N THR A 542 -15.85 19.91 -12.43
CA THR A 542 -16.88 20.84 -11.98
C THR A 542 -16.50 21.63 -10.74
N THR A 543 -15.44 21.23 -10.04
CA THR A 543 -15.00 21.88 -8.79
C THR A 543 -14.59 23.33 -9.02
N ARG A 544 -15.13 24.23 -8.20
CA ARG A 544 -14.77 25.63 -8.08
C ARG A 544 -14.77 26.01 -6.59
N ASN A 545 -13.95 26.95 -6.21
CA ASN A 545 -13.80 27.39 -4.82
C ASN A 545 -13.47 26.22 -3.85
N ALA A 546 -12.59 25.31 -4.27
CA ALA A 546 -12.17 24.18 -3.43
C ALA A 546 -11.55 24.67 -2.13
N THR A 547 -11.79 23.91 -1.06
CA THR A 547 -11.19 24.11 0.27
C THR A 547 -10.53 22.84 0.74
N ALA A 548 -9.69 22.89 1.78
CA ALA A 548 -9.16 21.69 2.43
C ALA A 548 -10.30 20.75 2.87
N ALA A 549 -11.37 21.28 3.43
CA ALA A 549 -12.55 20.51 3.83
C ALA A 549 -13.26 19.82 2.66
N SER A 550 -13.47 20.52 1.53
CA SER A 550 -14.08 19.89 0.35
C SER A 550 -13.20 18.84 -0.29
N SER A 551 -11.89 19.04 -0.30
CA SER A 551 -10.92 18.01 -0.75
C SER A 551 -10.89 16.81 0.20
N GLY A 552 -10.97 17.03 1.51
CA GLY A 552 -11.13 15.95 2.49
C GLY A 552 -12.43 15.16 2.30
N ALA A 553 -13.54 15.85 2.02
CA ALA A 553 -14.81 15.21 1.69
C ALA A 553 -14.70 14.34 0.41
N LEU A 554 -13.93 14.79 -0.59
CA LEU A 554 -13.69 14.01 -1.81
C LEU A 554 -12.86 12.73 -1.54
N GLN A 555 -11.92 12.73 -0.57
CA GLN A 555 -11.24 11.49 -0.14
C GLN A 555 -12.20 10.50 0.54
N HIS A 556 -13.34 10.97 0.99
CA HIS A 556 -14.40 10.14 1.59
C HIS A 556 -15.59 9.89 0.64
N ASP A 557 -15.48 10.25 -0.65
CA ASP A 557 -16.54 10.00 -1.64
C ASP A 557 -16.69 8.48 -1.86
N ALA A 558 -17.83 7.98 -1.44
CA ALA A 558 -18.21 6.56 -1.54
C ALA A 558 -19.17 6.29 -2.70
N TYR A 559 -19.22 7.16 -3.71
CA TYR A 559 -20.10 6.99 -4.85
C TYR A 559 -19.61 5.88 -5.79
N ALA A 560 -20.49 4.93 -6.12
CA ALA A 560 -20.16 3.74 -6.91
C ALA A 560 -20.53 3.95 -8.39
N LEU A 561 -19.58 4.40 -9.23
CA LEU A 561 -19.81 4.56 -10.67
C LEU A 561 -20.22 3.27 -11.39
N ALA A 562 -19.72 2.10 -10.96
CA ALA A 562 -20.15 0.83 -11.53
C ALA A 562 -21.65 0.59 -11.34
N ALA A 563 -22.23 1.08 -10.25
CA ALA A 563 -23.67 0.97 -9.99
C ALA A 563 -24.53 1.75 -11.00
N GLU A 564 -24.05 2.86 -11.53
CA GLU A 564 -24.77 3.61 -12.58
C GLU A 564 -25.06 2.74 -13.81
N ARG A 565 -24.14 1.84 -14.14
CA ARG A 565 -24.25 0.97 -15.32
C ARG A 565 -24.93 -0.36 -15.02
N LEU A 566 -24.71 -0.92 -13.80
CA LEU A 566 -25.22 -2.24 -13.45
C LEU A 566 -26.64 -2.21 -12.92
N VAL A 567 -26.99 -1.26 -12.05
CA VAL A 567 -28.30 -1.22 -11.37
C VAL A 567 -29.46 -1.13 -12.36
N PRO A 568 -29.42 -0.31 -13.44
CA PRO A 568 -30.51 -0.25 -14.43
C PRO A 568 -30.76 -1.56 -15.17
N LEU A 569 -29.81 -2.51 -15.17
CA LEU A 569 -29.99 -3.81 -15.79
C LEU A 569 -31.07 -4.66 -15.08
N LEU A 570 -31.37 -4.36 -13.81
CA LEU A 570 -32.40 -5.03 -13.04
C LEU A 570 -33.82 -4.77 -13.54
N ASP A 571 -34.05 -3.70 -14.29
CA ASP A 571 -35.33 -3.45 -14.98
C ASP A 571 -35.61 -4.43 -16.11
N ARG A 572 -34.58 -5.13 -16.59
CA ARG A 572 -34.69 -6.09 -17.71
C ARG A 572 -35.07 -7.50 -17.25
N VAL A 573 -35.15 -7.74 -15.94
CA VAL A 573 -35.36 -9.07 -15.36
C VAL A 573 -36.43 -9.03 -14.27
N THR A 574 -37.08 -10.18 -14.06
CA THR A 574 -38.12 -10.32 -13.05
C THR A 574 -37.70 -11.29 -11.95
N PHE A 575 -38.19 -11.07 -10.74
CA PHE A 575 -37.87 -11.91 -9.58
C PHE A 575 -39.13 -12.53 -8.99
N PRO A 576 -39.12 -13.80 -8.61
CA PRO A 576 -40.33 -14.50 -8.22
C PRO A 576 -40.80 -14.12 -6.81
N THR A 577 -39.89 -13.85 -5.87
CA THR A 577 -40.24 -13.69 -4.44
C THR A 577 -40.52 -12.21 -4.10
N PRO A 578 -41.46 -11.95 -3.15
CA PRO A 578 -41.72 -10.59 -2.67
C PRO A 578 -40.46 -9.89 -2.11
N LEU A 579 -39.63 -10.64 -1.37
CA LEU A 579 -38.38 -10.10 -0.80
C LEU A 579 -37.42 -9.67 -1.89
N ALA A 580 -37.22 -10.47 -2.94
CA ALA A 580 -36.34 -10.12 -4.06
C ALA A 580 -36.88 -8.90 -4.84
N LYS A 581 -38.18 -8.77 -5.00
CA LYS A 581 -38.79 -7.56 -5.62
C LYS A 581 -38.53 -6.31 -4.77
N ALA A 582 -38.76 -6.39 -3.45
CA ALA A 582 -38.53 -5.28 -2.53
C ALA A 582 -37.05 -4.88 -2.47
N ALA A 583 -36.14 -5.85 -2.50
CA ALA A 583 -34.70 -5.60 -2.55
C ALA A 583 -34.27 -4.94 -3.88
N ARG A 584 -34.83 -5.40 -5.04
CA ARG A 584 -34.62 -4.75 -6.33
C ARG A 584 -35.09 -3.30 -6.30
N ASP A 585 -36.29 -3.05 -5.81
CA ASP A 585 -36.87 -1.71 -5.76
C ASP A 585 -36.06 -0.79 -4.84
N THR A 586 -35.56 -1.33 -3.71
CA THR A 586 -34.59 -0.64 -2.82
C THR A 586 -33.33 -0.25 -3.56
N LEU A 587 -32.79 -1.15 -4.40
CA LEU A 587 -31.56 -0.90 -5.14
C LEU A 587 -31.78 0.08 -6.30
N LEU A 588 -32.90 0.02 -7.01
CA LEU A 588 -33.25 0.97 -8.06
C LEU A 588 -33.43 2.39 -7.52
N ALA A 589 -34.00 2.55 -6.32
CA ALA A 589 -34.20 3.84 -5.65
C ALA A 589 -32.94 4.35 -4.92
N TRP A 590 -31.86 3.55 -4.85
CA TRP A 590 -30.66 3.87 -4.09
C TRP A 590 -29.84 4.99 -4.75
N ASN A 591 -29.26 5.87 -3.91
CA ASN A 591 -28.43 7.00 -4.35
C ASN A 591 -27.02 6.64 -4.83
N ARG A 592 -26.66 5.36 -4.85
CA ARG A 592 -25.36 4.80 -5.24
C ARG A 592 -24.20 5.16 -4.33
N VAL A 593 -24.47 5.63 -3.12
CA VAL A 593 -23.46 5.95 -2.10
C VAL A 593 -23.32 4.79 -1.12
N LEU A 594 -22.10 4.31 -0.94
CA LEU A 594 -21.76 3.17 -0.09
C LEU A 594 -21.52 3.62 1.36
N ASP A 595 -22.56 4.21 1.98
CA ASP A 595 -22.53 4.55 3.40
C ASP A 595 -22.75 3.33 4.27
N ALA A 596 -22.19 3.33 5.49
CA ALA A 596 -22.29 2.22 6.42
C ALA A 596 -23.74 1.86 6.79
N GLU A 597 -24.64 2.82 6.85
CA GLU A 597 -26.06 2.61 7.17
C GLU A 597 -26.94 2.26 5.95
N SER A 598 -26.36 2.27 4.74
CA SER A 598 -27.10 2.08 3.50
C SER A 598 -27.48 0.61 3.26
N ARG A 599 -28.77 0.35 3.07
CA ARG A 599 -29.32 -0.95 2.65
C ARG A 599 -29.00 -1.23 1.19
N GLY A 600 -29.16 -0.23 0.32
CA GLY A 600 -28.82 -0.34 -1.10
C GLY A 600 -27.36 -0.70 -1.32
N ALA A 601 -26.44 -0.14 -0.50
CA ALA A 601 -25.03 -0.50 -0.52
C ALA A 601 -24.78 -1.97 -0.19
N ALA A 602 -25.45 -2.51 0.83
CA ALA A 602 -25.34 -3.91 1.21
C ALA A 602 -25.78 -4.85 0.06
N ILE A 603 -26.93 -4.55 -0.53
CA ILE A 603 -27.47 -5.32 -1.66
C ILE A 603 -26.53 -5.20 -2.87
N PHE A 604 -26.08 -3.99 -3.21
CA PHE A 604 -25.22 -3.76 -4.37
C PHE A 604 -23.89 -4.50 -4.26
N VAL A 605 -23.16 -4.35 -3.17
CA VAL A 605 -21.83 -4.97 -3.02
C VAL A 605 -21.93 -6.49 -3.01
N ALA A 606 -22.91 -7.06 -2.33
CA ALA A 606 -23.14 -8.50 -2.34
C ALA A 606 -23.50 -9.01 -3.76
N TRP A 607 -24.28 -8.24 -4.52
CA TRP A 607 -24.65 -8.56 -5.89
C TRP A 607 -23.48 -8.39 -6.86
N GLU A 608 -22.72 -7.29 -6.81
CA GLU A 608 -21.54 -7.05 -7.67
C GLU A 608 -20.52 -8.19 -7.54
N ARG A 609 -20.23 -8.63 -6.31
CA ARG A 609 -19.33 -9.76 -6.06
C ARG A 609 -19.77 -11.03 -6.78
N ARG A 610 -21.09 -11.32 -6.80
CA ARG A 610 -21.66 -12.48 -7.50
C ARG A 610 -21.70 -12.27 -9.01
N LEU A 611 -22.03 -11.08 -9.48
CA LEU A 611 -21.94 -10.75 -10.90
C LEU A 611 -20.54 -11.01 -11.44
N ALA A 612 -19.51 -10.52 -10.73
CA ALA A 612 -18.11 -10.74 -11.11
C ALA A 612 -17.77 -12.24 -11.08
N SER A 613 -18.19 -12.97 -10.06
CA SER A 613 -17.94 -14.41 -9.93
C SER A 613 -18.61 -15.22 -11.04
N HIS A 614 -19.92 -15.00 -11.29
CA HIS A 614 -20.66 -15.73 -12.34
C HIS A 614 -20.17 -15.38 -13.75
N THR A 615 -19.85 -14.11 -14.00
CA THR A 615 -19.27 -13.71 -15.27
C THR A 615 -17.92 -14.39 -15.48
N ALA A 616 -17.02 -14.35 -14.49
CA ALA A 616 -15.74 -15.03 -14.57
C ALA A 616 -15.88 -16.54 -14.75
N ALA A 617 -16.84 -17.18 -14.05
CA ALA A 617 -17.12 -18.60 -14.18
C ALA A 617 -17.61 -18.99 -15.59
N LEU A 618 -18.31 -18.10 -16.29
CA LEU A 618 -18.76 -18.32 -17.65
C LEU A 618 -17.63 -18.06 -18.66
N VAL A 619 -16.93 -16.92 -18.56
CA VAL A 619 -15.99 -16.49 -19.58
C VAL A 619 -14.59 -17.13 -19.43
N VAL A 620 -14.23 -17.64 -18.24
CA VAL A 620 -12.95 -18.28 -17.97
C VAL A 620 -13.13 -19.80 -17.92
N PRO A 621 -12.53 -20.57 -18.84
CA PRO A 621 -12.57 -22.03 -18.78
C PRO A 621 -12.11 -22.57 -17.42
N PRO A 622 -12.70 -23.66 -16.89
CA PRO A 622 -12.39 -24.18 -15.55
C PRO A 622 -10.88 -24.39 -15.30
N ALA A 623 -10.15 -24.92 -16.28
CA ALA A 623 -8.71 -25.16 -16.19
C ALA A 623 -7.89 -23.87 -16.05
N ALA A 624 -8.39 -22.74 -16.57
CA ALA A 624 -7.69 -21.45 -16.52
C ALA A 624 -8.08 -20.58 -15.30
N ARG A 625 -9.10 -20.94 -14.54
CA ARG A 625 -9.57 -20.17 -13.38
C ARG A 625 -8.50 -19.92 -12.30
N PRO A 626 -7.57 -20.87 -12.01
CA PRO A 626 -6.48 -20.59 -11.07
C PRO A 626 -5.54 -19.47 -11.54
N LEU A 627 -5.47 -19.18 -12.84
CA LEU A 627 -4.58 -18.21 -13.47
C LEU A 627 -5.29 -16.87 -13.75
N LEU A 628 -6.56 -16.94 -14.10
CA LEU A 628 -7.44 -15.80 -14.37
C LEU A 628 -8.55 -15.77 -13.32
N ARG A 629 -8.15 -15.69 -12.06
CA ARG A 629 -9.05 -15.75 -10.89
C ARG A 629 -10.12 -14.66 -10.89
N THR A 630 -9.77 -13.50 -11.45
CA THR A 630 -10.64 -12.34 -11.53
C THR A 630 -10.65 -11.80 -12.95
N VAL A 631 -11.83 -11.44 -13.42
CA VAL A 631 -12.02 -10.57 -14.58
C VAL A 631 -12.14 -9.15 -14.04
N PRO A 632 -11.41 -8.15 -14.59
CA PRO A 632 -11.55 -6.76 -14.15
C PRO A 632 -13.01 -6.31 -14.11
N LEU A 633 -13.38 -5.58 -13.05
CA LEU A 633 -14.79 -5.15 -12.91
C LEU A 633 -15.27 -4.32 -14.10
N SER A 634 -14.40 -3.48 -14.67
CA SER A 634 -14.70 -2.74 -15.90
C SER A 634 -15.07 -3.66 -17.06
N ARG A 635 -14.38 -4.82 -17.20
CA ARG A 635 -14.72 -5.80 -18.25
C ARG A 635 -16.02 -6.56 -17.92
N VAL A 636 -16.27 -6.85 -16.65
CA VAL A 636 -17.57 -7.43 -16.21
C VAL A 636 -18.71 -6.47 -16.55
N VAL A 637 -18.58 -5.20 -16.18
CA VAL A 637 -19.58 -4.15 -16.51
C VAL A 637 -19.80 -4.04 -18.02
N GLU A 638 -18.74 -4.05 -18.81
CA GLU A 638 -18.83 -4.00 -20.27
C GLU A 638 -19.60 -5.21 -20.83
N LEU A 639 -19.26 -6.42 -20.42
CA LEU A 639 -19.94 -7.65 -20.86
C LEU A 639 -21.41 -7.69 -20.48
N LEU A 640 -21.77 -7.18 -19.29
CA LEU A 640 -23.16 -7.16 -18.85
C LEU A 640 -23.97 -6.04 -19.48
N THR A 641 -23.36 -4.91 -19.80
CA THR A 641 -24.05 -3.79 -20.47
C THR A 641 -24.12 -3.96 -21.99
N ARG A 642 -23.09 -4.52 -22.60
CA ARG A 642 -22.96 -4.82 -24.02
C ARG A 642 -22.49 -6.26 -24.22
N PRO A 643 -23.40 -7.24 -24.11
CA PRO A 643 -23.07 -8.65 -24.21
C PRO A 643 -22.41 -9.01 -25.54
N ASP A 644 -21.35 -9.77 -25.52
CA ASP A 644 -20.66 -10.27 -26.71
C ASP A 644 -20.52 -11.81 -26.69
N SER A 645 -19.90 -12.39 -27.72
CA SER A 645 -19.72 -13.83 -27.89
C SER A 645 -18.90 -14.52 -26.80
N LEU A 646 -18.26 -13.79 -25.87
CA LEU A 646 -17.66 -14.37 -24.67
C LEU A 646 -18.70 -14.99 -23.72
N LEU A 647 -19.93 -14.48 -23.75
CA LEU A 647 -21.07 -15.03 -22.99
C LEU A 647 -21.77 -16.20 -23.69
N GLY A 648 -21.24 -16.68 -24.83
CA GLY A 648 -21.76 -17.83 -25.57
C GLY A 648 -22.65 -17.44 -26.75
N ASP A 649 -23.45 -18.42 -27.23
CA ASP A 649 -24.28 -18.29 -28.45
C ASP A 649 -25.50 -17.38 -28.27
N ARG A 650 -25.95 -17.18 -27.03
CA ARG A 650 -27.08 -16.30 -26.67
C ARG A 650 -26.63 -15.26 -25.60
N PRO A 651 -25.79 -14.29 -25.98
CA PRO A 651 -25.14 -13.41 -25.04
C PRO A 651 -26.10 -12.64 -24.13
N GLU A 652 -27.22 -12.13 -24.69
CA GLU A 652 -28.24 -11.43 -23.88
C GLU A 652 -28.96 -12.35 -22.91
N GLY A 653 -29.26 -13.59 -23.32
CA GLY A 653 -29.85 -14.59 -22.44
C GLY A 653 -28.92 -14.96 -21.30
N ALA A 654 -27.66 -15.24 -21.63
CA ALA A 654 -26.64 -15.53 -20.62
C ALA A 654 -26.43 -14.38 -19.62
N ARG A 655 -26.41 -13.12 -20.11
CA ARG A 655 -26.40 -11.95 -19.22
C ARG A 655 -27.61 -11.95 -18.28
N ASN A 656 -28.83 -12.14 -18.79
CA ASN A 656 -30.05 -12.13 -17.98
C ASN A 656 -30.03 -13.25 -16.94
N ASP A 657 -29.56 -14.44 -17.31
CA ASP A 657 -29.37 -15.57 -16.39
C ASP A 657 -28.39 -15.23 -15.27
N ILE A 658 -27.27 -14.58 -15.60
CA ILE A 658 -26.28 -14.08 -14.61
C ILE A 658 -26.93 -13.06 -13.67
N LEU A 659 -27.68 -12.08 -14.21
CA LEU A 659 -28.35 -11.05 -13.40
C LEU A 659 -29.31 -11.67 -12.39
N VAL A 660 -30.19 -12.57 -12.84
CA VAL A 660 -31.21 -13.22 -12.00
C VAL A 660 -30.55 -14.11 -10.96
N ARG A 661 -29.62 -14.96 -11.39
CA ARG A 661 -28.95 -15.91 -10.49
C ARG A 661 -28.15 -15.19 -9.41
N ALA A 662 -27.28 -14.24 -9.82
CA ALA A 662 -26.47 -13.46 -8.89
C ALA A 662 -27.34 -12.69 -7.89
N PHE A 663 -28.48 -12.13 -8.33
CA PHE A 663 -29.37 -11.39 -7.44
C PHE A 663 -30.10 -12.30 -6.46
N SER A 664 -30.61 -13.45 -6.91
CA SER A 664 -31.28 -14.43 -6.05
C SER A 664 -30.33 -14.95 -4.96
N GLU A 665 -29.12 -15.36 -5.34
CA GLU A 665 -28.08 -15.79 -4.39
C GLU A 665 -27.68 -14.66 -3.40
N THR A 666 -27.74 -13.40 -3.84
CA THR A 666 -27.52 -12.23 -2.98
C THR A 666 -28.58 -12.11 -1.91
N ILE A 667 -29.84 -12.25 -2.31
CA ILE A 667 -30.97 -12.18 -1.36
C ILE A 667 -30.88 -13.30 -0.33
N ASP A 668 -30.55 -14.51 -0.76
CA ASP A 668 -30.41 -15.66 0.15
C ASP A 668 -29.27 -15.46 1.17
N ASP A 669 -28.13 -14.94 0.74
CA ASP A 669 -27.00 -14.65 1.63
C ASP A 669 -27.31 -13.52 2.63
N LEU A 670 -27.89 -12.42 2.17
CA LEU A 670 -28.23 -11.30 3.05
C LEU A 670 -29.33 -11.67 4.03
N ARG A 671 -30.31 -12.48 3.59
CA ARG A 671 -31.32 -13.07 4.44
C ARG A 671 -30.72 -13.99 5.51
N GLN A 672 -29.75 -14.82 5.15
CA GLN A 672 -29.05 -15.67 6.10
C GLN A 672 -28.27 -14.85 7.13
N ARG A 673 -27.69 -13.74 6.74
CA ARG A 673 -26.89 -12.86 7.61
C ARG A 673 -27.76 -12.00 8.53
N PHE A 674 -28.86 -11.45 8.01
CA PHE A 674 -29.60 -10.36 8.65
C PHE A 674 -31.06 -10.71 8.97
N GLY A 675 -31.62 -11.79 8.38
CA GLY A 675 -33.05 -12.11 8.46
C GLY A 675 -33.86 -11.52 7.30
N ASP A 676 -35.19 -11.65 7.37
CA ASP A 676 -36.11 -11.27 6.29
C ASP A 676 -36.42 -9.77 6.21
N ASP A 677 -36.10 -9.00 7.25
CA ASP A 677 -36.39 -7.58 7.30
C ASP A 677 -35.27 -6.75 6.62
N LEU A 678 -35.58 -6.15 5.46
CA LEU A 678 -34.65 -5.30 4.73
C LEU A 678 -34.12 -4.11 5.56
N ARG A 679 -34.81 -3.71 6.63
CA ARG A 679 -34.39 -2.62 7.51
C ARG A 679 -33.12 -2.95 8.28
N ASP A 680 -32.83 -4.23 8.48
CA ASP A 680 -31.66 -4.73 9.17
C ASP A 680 -30.44 -4.94 8.25
N TRP A 681 -30.63 -4.83 6.94
CA TRP A 681 -29.56 -5.06 5.95
C TRP A 681 -28.64 -3.85 5.83
N ARG A 682 -27.92 -3.53 6.90
CA ARG A 682 -26.99 -2.38 6.91
C ARG A 682 -25.63 -2.79 6.37
N TYR A 683 -25.08 -1.96 5.49
CA TYR A 683 -23.78 -2.20 4.84
C TYR A 683 -22.64 -2.31 5.88
N GLY A 684 -22.53 -1.37 6.81
CA GLY A 684 -21.47 -1.32 7.82
C GLY A 684 -21.68 -2.22 9.04
N ASP A 685 -22.57 -3.22 8.97
CA ASP A 685 -22.77 -4.19 10.06
C ASP A 685 -21.53 -5.08 10.26
N ALA A 686 -21.26 -5.46 11.52
CA ALA A 686 -20.13 -6.33 11.86
C ALA A 686 -20.16 -7.71 11.20
N ARG A 687 -21.33 -8.14 10.73
CA ARG A 687 -21.53 -9.39 9.97
C ARG A 687 -21.26 -9.23 8.48
N PHE A 688 -21.03 -8.01 7.97
CA PHE A 688 -20.83 -7.76 6.55
C PHE A 688 -19.64 -6.85 6.28
N HIS A 689 -19.76 -5.54 6.40
CA HIS A 689 -18.69 -4.60 6.00
C HIS A 689 -18.21 -3.75 7.19
N HIS A 690 -17.16 -4.18 7.81
CA HIS A 690 -16.63 -3.57 9.04
C HIS A 690 -15.12 -3.39 8.96
N ALA A 691 -14.56 -2.60 9.84
CA ALA A 691 -13.13 -2.46 9.99
C ALA A 691 -12.67 -3.01 11.34
N ARG A 692 -11.87 -4.08 11.30
CA ARG A 692 -11.11 -4.59 12.43
C ARG A 692 -9.67 -4.72 12.01
N ILE A 693 -8.77 -4.06 12.73
CA ILE A 693 -7.35 -4.08 12.42
C ILE A 693 -6.70 -5.16 13.29
N ALA A 694 -6.27 -6.25 12.64
CA ALA A 694 -5.66 -7.37 13.34
C ALA A 694 -4.16 -7.14 13.55
N HIS A 695 -3.71 -7.36 14.79
CA HIS A 695 -2.28 -7.49 15.09
C HIS A 695 -1.72 -8.78 14.47
N PRO A 696 -0.44 -8.86 14.06
CA PRO A 696 0.15 -10.08 13.51
C PRO A 696 0.04 -11.33 14.39
N LEU A 697 -0.11 -11.17 15.70
CA LEU A 697 -0.27 -12.26 16.66
C LEU A 697 -1.74 -12.57 17.02
N ASP A 698 -2.71 -11.85 16.46
CA ASP A 698 -4.13 -11.87 16.83
C ASP A 698 -4.76 -13.26 16.89
N ALA A 699 -4.48 -14.10 15.90
CA ALA A 699 -5.04 -15.44 15.80
C ALA A 699 -4.46 -16.42 16.83
N LEU A 700 -3.33 -16.09 17.43
CA LEU A 700 -2.51 -16.98 18.27
C LEU A 700 -2.70 -16.71 19.76
N VAL A 701 -3.24 -15.56 20.14
CA VAL A 701 -3.33 -15.08 21.52
C VAL A 701 -4.72 -15.29 22.11
N SER A 702 -4.81 -15.20 23.44
CA SER A 702 -6.08 -15.27 24.16
C SER A 702 -7.05 -14.14 23.74
N ASP A 703 -8.36 -14.35 23.94
CA ASP A 703 -9.37 -13.36 23.56
C ASP A 703 -9.21 -12.01 24.30
N SER A 704 -8.67 -12.03 25.53
CA SER A 704 -8.36 -10.80 26.27
C SER A 704 -7.20 -10.01 25.63
N LEU A 705 -6.12 -10.67 25.24
CA LEU A 705 -5.02 -10.07 24.53
C LEU A 705 -5.43 -9.61 23.13
N LYS A 706 -6.26 -10.41 22.45
CA LYS A 706 -6.82 -10.05 21.16
C LYS A 706 -7.57 -8.71 21.19
N ARG A 707 -8.39 -8.47 22.23
CA ARG A 707 -9.10 -7.18 22.39
C ARG A 707 -8.15 -6.02 22.68
N LEU A 708 -7.05 -6.27 23.38
CA LEU A 708 -6.02 -5.27 23.65
C LEU A 708 -5.24 -4.92 22.38
N LEU A 709 -4.89 -5.92 21.59
CA LEU A 709 -4.00 -5.79 20.44
C LEU A 709 -4.71 -5.33 19.16
N SER A 710 -6.00 -5.64 18.98
CA SER A 710 -6.70 -5.50 17.69
C SER A 710 -7.97 -4.65 17.83
N PRO A 711 -7.91 -3.34 17.50
CA PRO A 711 -9.07 -2.45 17.58
C PRO A 711 -10.15 -2.81 16.56
N GLY A 712 -11.41 -2.52 16.93
CA GLY A 712 -12.63 -2.79 16.16
C GLY A 712 -13.41 -4.01 16.70
N PRO A 713 -14.47 -4.48 15.98
CA PRO A 713 -14.93 -3.94 14.71
C PRO A 713 -15.62 -2.59 14.81
N ALA A 714 -15.49 -1.78 13.77
CA ALA A 714 -16.23 -0.53 13.60
C ALA A 714 -16.98 -0.54 12.26
N PRO A 715 -18.18 0.06 12.16
CA PRO A 715 -18.87 0.24 10.87
C PRO A 715 -17.99 0.98 9.87
N ARG A 716 -18.07 0.57 8.59
CA ARG A 716 -17.29 1.21 7.53
C ARG A 716 -18.08 1.32 6.24
N GLY A 717 -18.00 2.48 5.59
CA GLY A 717 -18.46 2.71 4.23
C GLY A 717 -17.36 2.53 3.19
N GLY A 718 -17.65 2.83 1.92
CA GLY A 718 -16.73 2.72 0.80
C GLY A 718 -16.58 1.31 0.27
N TYR A 719 -15.76 1.16 -0.78
CA TYR A 719 -15.48 -0.11 -1.46
C TYR A 719 -14.22 0.03 -2.31
N ALA A 720 -13.69 -1.05 -2.88
CA ALA A 720 -12.46 -1.02 -3.67
C ALA A 720 -12.50 -0.05 -4.88
N ASN A 721 -13.68 0.17 -5.45
CA ASN A 721 -13.88 0.97 -6.67
C ASN A 721 -14.49 2.37 -6.40
N THR A 722 -14.51 2.83 -5.14
CA THR A 722 -14.87 4.21 -4.78
C THR A 722 -13.63 5.00 -4.34
N LEU A 723 -13.69 6.33 -4.33
CA LEU A 723 -12.58 7.16 -3.85
C LEU A 723 -12.30 6.90 -2.36
N LEU A 724 -13.36 6.70 -1.55
CA LEU A 724 -13.21 6.08 -0.23
C LEU A 724 -12.89 4.59 -0.41
N ALA A 725 -11.67 4.30 -0.88
CA ALA A 725 -11.29 2.93 -1.22
C ALA A 725 -11.04 2.08 0.02
N THR A 726 -11.57 0.86 -0.03
CA THR A 726 -11.42 -0.16 0.99
C THR A 726 -11.23 -1.53 0.34
N SER A 727 -11.13 -2.62 1.11
CA SER A 727 -11.01 -3.96 0.52
C SER A 727 -12.33 -4.49 -0.05
N ASN A 728 -12.23 -5.52 -0.89
CA ASN A 728 -13.40 -6.27 -1.39
C ASN A 728 -13.92 -7.31 -0.38
N ALA A 729 -13.24 -7.53 0.73
CA ALA A 729 -13.61 -8.47 1.78
C ALA A 729 -14.65 -7.85 2.75
N ASP A 730 -15.20 -8.65 3.63
CA ASP A 730 -16.11 -8.13 4.66
C ASP A 730 -15.34 -7.32 5.72
N ASN A 731 -14.14 -7.75 6.11
CA ASN A 731 -13.27 -6.94 6.96
C ASN A 731 -12.44 -5.95 6.12
N GLN A 732 -12.51 -4.69 6.45
CA GLN A 732 -11.86 -3.58 5.77
C GLN A 732 -10.42 -3.37 6.29
N ASN A 733 -9.54 -4.29 5.96
CA ASN A 733 -8.12 -4.28 6.33
C ASN A 733 -7.20 -3.72 5.24
N HIS A 734 -7.77 -3.06 4.23
CA HIS A 734 -7.07 -2.37 3.15
C HIS A 734 -7.73 -1.02 2.90
N GLY A 735 -6.98 -0.05 2.41
CA GLY A 735 -7.48 1.29 2.07
C GLY A 735 -6.49 2.38 2.45
N ALA A 736 -6.96 3.59 2.69
CA ALA A 736 -6.10 4.73 3.02
C ALA A 736 -5.34 4.50 4.33
N SER A 737 -4.05 4.22 4.21
CA SER A 737 -3.12 4.08 5.34
C SER A 737 -2.68 5.43 5.92
N LEU A 738 -2.90 6.49 5.17
CA LEU A 738 -2.71 7.89 5.49
C LEU A 738 -3.66 8.70 4.62
N ARG A 739 -4.21 9.79 5.15
CA ARG A 739 -4.85 10.85 4.36
C ARG A 739 -4.25 12.17 4.74
N VAL A 740 -3.92 12.98 3.76
CA VAL A 740 -3.50 14.36 3.95
C VAL A 740 -4.19 15.26 2.95
N VAL A 741 -4.56 16.46 3.40
CA VAL A 741 -5.01 17.56 2.56
C VAL A 741 -4.28 18.81 3.04
N MET A 742 -3.59 19.47 2.13
CA MET A 742 -2.70 20.59 2.41
C MET A 742 -3.12 21.79 1.57
N ASP A 743 -3.58 22.86 2.19
CA ASP A 743 -3.81 24.15 1.54
C ASP A 743 -2.52 24.98 1.62
N VAL A 744 -1.94 25.28 0.49
CA VAL A 744 -0.66 26.00 0.40
C VAL A 744 -0.76 27.44 0.92
N ALA A 745 -1.99 27.97 1.08
CA ALA A 745 -2.20 29.28 1.66
C ALA A 745 -2.01 29.31 3.19
N ASP A 746 -2.28 28.19 3.87
CA ASP A 746 -2.20 28.08 5.33
C ASP A 746 -1.82 26.65 5.73
N TRP A 747 -0.57 26.47 6.11
CA TRP A 747 -0.04 25.17 6.50
C TRP A 747 -0.67 24.59 7.79
N ASP A 748 -1.16 25.45 8.71
CA ASP A 748 -1.86 25.00 9.92
C ASP A 748 -3.32 24.57 9.63
N ALA A 749 -3.87 24.87 8.44
CA ALA A 749 -5.15 24.37 7.98
C ALA A 749 -5.05 22.97 7.36
N ALA A 750 -3.85 22.38 7.31
CA ALA A 750 -3.66 21.02 6.79
C ALA A 750 -4.40 20.00 7.64
N LEU A 751 -4.98 19.01 6.94
CA LEU A 751 -5.77 17.93 7.53
C LEU A 751 -5.03 16.60 7.39
N VAL A 752 -5.09 15.77 8.43
CA VAL A 752 -4.45 14.44 8.41
C VAL A 752 -5.33 13.39 9.05
N THR A 753 -5.22 12.15 8.57
CA THR A 753 -5.72 10.95 9.25
C THR A 753 -4.72 9.82 9.03
N ASN A 754 -4.31 9.16 10.11
CA ASN A 754 -3.55 7.91 10.11
C ASN A 754 -4.33 6.86 10.92
N THR A 755 -3.94 5.59 10.81
CA THR A 755 -4.58 4.51 11.56
C THR A 755 -3.60 3.36 11.79
N PRO A 756 -3.69 2.63 12.92
CA PRO A 756 -4.57 2.90 14.06
C PRO A 756 -4.01 3.93 15.05
N GLY A 757 -2.70 4.18 15.04
CA GLY A 757 -2.00 5.13 15.89
C GLY A 757 -0.54 5.28 15.52
N GLN A 758 0.14 6.21 16.18
CA GLN A 758 1.55 6.50 15.95
C GLN A 758 2.49 5.50 16.66
N SER A 759 2.08 4.94 17.79
CA SER A 759 2.85 3.93 18.52
C SER A 759 2.49 2.51 18.07
N GLY A 760 3.46 1.60 18.07
CA GLY A 760 3.27 0.15 17.92
C GLY A 760 3.28 -0.60 19.26
N ASP A 761 3.52 0.09 20.38
CA ASP A 761 3.48 -0.52 21.70
C ASP A 761 2.05 -0.46 22.26
N PRO A 762 1.40 -1.61 22.55
CA PRO A 762 0.04 -1.65 23.04
C PRO A 762 -0.14 -1.00 24.43
N ARG A 763 0.94 -0.69 25.16
CA ARG A 763 0.91 0.06 26.42
C ARG A 763 0.77 1.58 26.20
N SER A 764 1.07 2.05 24.99
CA SER A 764 1.06 3.49 24.68
C SER A 764 -0.36 4.02 24.47
N PRO A 765 -0.69 5.22 24.97
CA PRO A 765 -1.96 5.88 24.65
C PRO A 765 -2.10 6.19 23.15
N PHE A 766 -1.01 6.21 22.40
CA PHE A 766 -0.97 6.48 20.96
C PHE A 766 -0.97 5.20 20.10
N TYR A 767 -1.33 4.04 20.67
CA TYR A 767 -1.36 2.77 19.96
C TYR A 767 -2.53 2.67 18.97
N ALA A 768 -3.73 3.05 19.42
CA ALA A 768 -4.96 2.94 18.62
C ALA A 768 -5.86 4.18 18.72
N ASN A 769 -5.33 5.33 19.21
CA ASN A 769 -6.08 6.55 19.43
C ASN A 769 -6.65 7.17 18.15
N LEU A 770 -6.08 6.89 17.00
CA LEU A 770 -6.51 7.42 15.70
C LEU A 770 -7.56 6.54 15.01
N PHE A 771 -7.72 5.27 15.42
CA PHE A 771 -8.65 4.33 14.81
C PHE A 771 -10.11 4.84 14.78
N PRO A 772 -10.68 5.41 15.85
CA PRO A 772 -12.07 5.90 15.84
C PRO A 772 -12.30 7.03 14.83
N SER A 773 -11.36 7.97 14.72
CA SER A 773 -11.45 9.07 13.75
C SER A 773 -11.33 8.58 12.32
N TRP A 774 -10.39 7.66 12.06
CA TRP A 774 -10.24 7.04 10.75
C TRP A 774 -11.48 6.24 10.34
N ALA A 775 -12.03 5.41 11.24
CA ALA A 775 -13.22 4.60 10.96
C ALA A 775 -14.45 5.45 10.63
N GLN A 776 -14.57 6.64 11.25
CA GLN A 776 -15.65 7.58 11.05
C GLN A 776 -15.36 8.64 9.97
N ASN A 777 -14.31 8.48 9.17
CA ASN A 777 -13.91 9.43 8.13
C ASN A 777 -13.71 10.87 8.65
N ARG A 778 -13.12 11.02 9.83
CA ARG A 778 -12.82 12.34 10.42
C ARG A 778 -11.33 12.64 10.28
N PHE A 779 -11.04 13.88 9.93
CA PHE A 779 -9.69 14.43 9.94
C PHE A 779 -9.32 15.02 11.28
N LEU A 780 -8.01 15.06 11.51
CA LEU A 780 -7.35 15.80 12.58
C LEU A 780 -6.53 16.91 11.92
N PRO A 781 -6.25 18.01 12.63
CA PRO A 781 -5.32 19.02 12.15
C PRO A 781 -3.90 18.45 12.11
N LEU A 782 -3.09 18.94 11.17
CA LEU A 782 -1.64 18.67 11.07
C LEU A 782 -0.90 19.96 11.47
N PRO A 783 -0.62 20.18 12.77
CA PRO A 783 -0.06 21.44 13.25
C PRO A 783 1.40 21.61 12.75
N TYR A 784 1.71 22.79 12.20
CA TYR A 784 3.01 23.09 11.61
C TYR A 784 3.70 24.27 12.30
N SER A 785 3.00 25.40 12.47
CA SER A 785 3.60 26.55 13.15
C SER A 785 3.89 26.24 14.62
N PRO A 786 4.92 26.84 15.22
CA PRO A 786 5.23 26.68 16.65
C PRO A 786 4.03 26.96 17.56
N ALA A 787 3.19 27.93 17.17
CA ALA A 787 1.98 28.26 17.92
C ALA A 787 0.92 27.16 17.84
N ALA A 788 0.72 26.54 16.67
CA ALA A 788 -0.20 25.43 16.50
C ALA A 788 0.29 24.19 17.24
N VAL A 789 1.56 23.83 17.10
CA VAL A 789 2.20 22.71 17.82
C VAL A 789 2.04 22.89 19.33
N LYS A 790 2.35 24.08 19.86
CA LYS A 790 2.21 24.38 21.31
C LYS A 790 0.77 24.15 21.81
N ARG A 791 -0.24 24.54 21.02
CA ARG A 791 -1.65 24.34 21.41
C ARG A 791 -2.07 22.88 21.53
N GLN A 792 -1.37 22.00 20.83
CA GLN A 792 -1.72 20.57 20.78
C GLN A 792 -0.72 19.68 21.53
N THR A 793 0.27 20.25 22.19
CA THR A 793 1.32 19.53 22.91
C THR A 793 0.75 18.62 24.01
N ALA A 794 1.07 17.34 23.94
CA ALA A 794 0.73 16.33 24.94
C ALA A 794 1.95 15.88 25.78
N GLU A 795 3.14 15.78 25.15
CA GLU A 795 4.38 15.33 25.80
C GLU A 795 5.55 16.16 25.28
N VAL A 796 6.52 16.46 26.15
CA VAL A 796 7.80 17.06 25.74
C VAL A 796 8.94 16.22 26.31
N VAL A 797 9.86 15.80 25.46
CA VAL A 797 11.09 15.07 25.84
C VAL A 797 12.28 15.85 25.27
N VAL A 798 13.29 16.07 26.09
CA VAL A 798 14.58 16.61 25.64
C VAL A 798 15.61 15.49 25.64
N LEU A 799 16.09 15.15 24.44
CA LEU A 799 17.24 14.29 24.33
C LEU A 799 18.52 15.10 24.54
N THR A 800 19.41 14.61 25.38
CA THR A 800 20.71 15.26 25.68
C THR A 800 21.87 14.35 25.31
N PRO A 801 23.02 14.90 24.89
CA PRO A 801 24.25 14.14 24.60
C PRO A 801 24.70 13.21 25.72
#